data_42eb62abe05cff74ebfcc3e5c9741d70
#
_entry.id   42eb62abe05cff74ebfcc3e5c9741d70
#
_cell.length_a   1.000
_cell.length_b   1.000
_cell.length_c   1.000
_cell.angle_alpha   90.00
_cell.angle_beta   90.00
_cell.angle_gamma   90.00
#
_symmetry.space_group_name_H-M   'P 1'
#
loop_
_entity.id
_entity.type
_entity.pdbx_description
1 polymer ?
#
loop_
_entity_poly.entity_id
_entity_poly.type
_entity_poly.pdbx_seq_one_letter_code
_entity_poly.pdbx_strand_id
1 'polypeptide(L)'
;MKHYLLFALLLISCKIHSQFQINGSFEKLNNTHMPEGWSFSFFASQKTAYPALLDSVTKHHGKYSILLEKKGTGADFGVIDYPITQNFEGKNIELRGYIKTENVNKGYAGLWMRIDDKNVQSIGFDNMQDRGVSGTKDWKQYTIKLDYDSKEVRALHIGGLLVGEGKAWFDNFEIFIDNKPINKAVLKKIMVAKADLDTAFANSSGIKEINLSDQLSTNLLVAGQFWGFLKYHHPAIAQGGYNWDAELFRLLPSVLQAKNNKELNVVLENYLTKLPKPDVCKSCKKIAQEHYQIKPDYGSLFDKSLIEPALLSKLSFIRDNRNTGDSYYIGMTPGIGNPIFKNEKPYSKMTYPDAGYRLLSLFRYWSMINYFFPYKNVIGQDWNQVLKTSLPEFVNAKNELDYGKAALKLIACVNDTHANLWGGSAAITNFKGKYAPPLQTTFIENKLVITDLYKDTLDVKSKLKIGDIVTAINGKDVGLLINEFLPFTPASNYDTQLRDLPNNYILRANKANVNLKINRDGEQFGYDLPMRIYGRGGKDSDFEKAEPFKLINENTGYVFPGKYKNAMLPDIKKLFASTKGIIIDMRCYPSEFMPFTFGNYIKGLSTPFVKFTLGSVAYPGSFAFGATVPNGKKSSDNYNGKVVVIVNAISQSQAEYTTMAFQSSPNVKVIGSTTAGADGNVSDIVLPGGLKTMISGIGVFYPDGKPTQRVGVKIDEVIYPTINGIKQGKDELLDKAMEMLSKEW
;
A
#
# COMPACT_ATOMS: atom_id res chain seq x y z
N MET A 1 71.20 36.99 -11.65
CA MET A 1 70.77 35.57 -12.02
C MET A 1 69.79 35.08 -10.99
N LYS A 2 68.50 35.07 -11.34
CA LYS A 2 67.40 34.57 -10.50
C LYS A 2 66.89 33.31 -11.16
N HIS A 3 67.07 32.18 -10.47
CA HIS A 3 66.49 30.88 -10.89
C HIS A 3 65.03 30.80 -10.45
N TYR A 4 64.13 30.71 -11.41
CA TYR A 4 62.73 30.34 -11.15
C TYR A 4 62.60 28.80 -11.19
N LEU A 5 62.35 28.18 -10.05
CA LEU A 5 61.93 26.79 -9.96
C LEU A 5 60.45 26.70 -10.28
N LEU A 6 60.10 26.09 -11.40
CA LEU A 6 58.74 25.74 -11.76
C LEU A 6 58.35 24.42 -11.05
N PHE A 7 57.48 24.52 -10.03
CA PHE A 7 56.87 23.34 -9.41
C PHE A 7 55.65 22.92 -10.27
N ALA A 8 55.81 21.88 -11.06
CA ALA A 8 54.67 21.24 -11.73
C ALA A 8 53.91 20.38 -10.72
N LEU A 9 52.72 20.83 -10.25
CA LEU A 9 51.79 20.01 -9.49
C LEU A 9 51.16 18.98 -10.44
N LEU A 10 51.66 17.74 -10.40
CA LEU A 10 50.96 16.57 -10.94
C LEU A 10 49.75 16.31 -10.05
N LEU A 11 48.57 16.69 -10.51
CA LEU A 11 47.28 16.21 -9.95
C LEU A 11 47.11 14.75 -10.30
N ILE A 12 47.65 13.87 -9.46
CA ILE A 12 47.30 12.44 -9.50
C ILE A 12 45.87 12.33 -8.97
N SER A 13 44.91 12.19 -9.86
CA SER A 13 43.55 11.77 -9.48
C SER A 13 43.60 10.32 -8.97
N CYS A 14 43.82 10.14 -7.68
CA CYS A 14 43.62 8.85 -7.03
C CYS A 14 42.14 8.45 -7.17
N LYS A 15 41.85 7.57 -8.12
CA LYS A 15 40.58 6.84 -8.13
C LYS A 15 40.57 5.94 -6.90
N ILE A 16 39.75 6.29 -5.92
CA ILE A 16 39.54 5.46 -4.73
C ILE A 16 38.84 4.19 -5.22
N HIS A 17 39.58 3.09 -5.30
CA HIS A 17 39.02 1.77 -5.57
C HIS A 17 38.34 1.26 -4.29
N SER A 18 37.22 0.60 -4.43
CA SER A 18 36.52 -0.01 -3.31
C SER A 18 37.39 -1.08 -2.65
N GLN A 19 37.57 -0.96 -1.33
CA GLN A 19 38.04 -2.09 -0.52
C GLN A 19 36.89 -3.01 -0.10
N PHE A 20 35.67 -2.79 -0.63
CA PHE A 20 34.50 -3.56 -0.29
C PHE A 20 34.64 -5.01 -0.80
N GLN A 21 34.51 -5.96 0.09
CA GLN A 21 34.58 -7.38 -0.22
C GLN A 21 33.41 -8.10 0.46
N ILE A 22 32.67 -8.90 -0.29
CA ILE A 22 31.65 -9.77 0.27
C ILE A 22 32.26 -11.00 0.93
N ASN A 23 31.61 -11.54 1.92
CA ASN A 23 31.96 -12.83 2.53
C ASN A 23 31.30 -13.97 1.74
N GLY A 24 31.62 -14.08 0.43
CA GLY A 24 30.94 -14.97 -0.50
C GLY A 24 31.30 -16.44 -0.35
N SER A 25 32.43 -16.76 0.30
CA SER A 25 32.88 -18.12 0.63
C SER A 25 32.53 -18.54 2.06
N PHE A 26 31.80 -17.69 2.82
CA PHE A 26 31.35 -17.95 4.20
C PHE A 26 32.42 -18.16 5.27
N GLU A 27 33.69 -17.83 4.97
CA GLU A 27 34.84 -18.10 5.84
C GLU A 27 34.93 -17.17 7.06
N LYS A 28 34.31 -15.97 7.00
CA LYS A 28 34.25 -15.03 8.13
C LYS A 28 33.00 -15.29 8.93
N LEU A 29 33.16 -15.69 10.20
CA LEU A 29 32.04 -15.97 11.09
C LEU A 29 31.88 -14.87 12.14
N ASN A 30 30.61 -14.56 12.46
CA ASN A 30 30.25 -13.66 13.56
C ASN A 30 30.27 -14.38 14.92
N ASN A 31 29.96 -13.66 16.00
CA ASN A 31 29.97 -14.18 17.38
C ASN A 31 28.97 -15.33 17.64
N THR A 32 28.01 -15.56 16.72
CA THR A 32 27.06 -16.67 16.79
C THR A 32 27.46 -17.85 15.89
N HIS A 33 28.69 -17.88 15.40
CA HIS A 33 29.22 -18.87 14.46
C HIS A 33 28.45 -18.99 13.15
N MET A 34 27.83 -17.88 12.71
CA MET A 34 27.18 -17.78 11.41
C MET A 34 27.97 -16.83 10.49
N PRO A 35 27.92 -17.00 9.16
CA PRO A 35 28.68 -16.15 8.25
C PRO A 35 28.35 -14.68 8.39
N GLU A 36 29.41 -13.86 8.57
CA GLU A 36 29.27 -12.42 8.74
C GLU A 36 28.68 -11.75 7.48
N GLY A 37 27.72 -10.84 7.71
CA GLY A 37 27.03 -10.09 6.63
C GLY A 37 25.87 -10.83 6.00
N TRP A 38 25.67 -12.13 6.25
CA TRP A 38 24.57 -12.91 5.73
C TRP A 38 23.38 -12.94 6.69
N SER A 39 22.19 -12.86 6.14
CA SER A 39 20.93 -13.12 6.84
C SER A 39 20.24 -14.36 6.27
N PHE A 40 19.48 -15.04 7.13
CA PHE A 40 18.92 -16.35 6.86
C PHE A 40 17.41 -16.29 7.11
N SER A 41 16.63 -16.26 6.04
CA SER A 41 15.18 -16.08 6.01
C SER A 41 14.68 -14.66 6.33
N PHE A 42 13.67 -14.21 5.59
CA PHE A 42 13.00 -12.91 5.80
C PHE A 42 11.91 -12.97 6.87
N PHE A 43 11.34 -14.16 7.12
CA PHE A 43 10.22 -14.36 8.04
C PHE A 43 10.45 -15.55 8.97
N ALA A 44 9.86 -15.51 10.17
CA ALA A 44 9.95 -16.57 11.14
C ALA A 44 9.47 -17.95 10.62
N SER A 45 8.42 -17.95 9.79
CA SER A 45 7.90 -19.16 9.12
C SER A 45 8.91 -19.80 8.17
N GLN A 46 9.68 -18.99 7.43
CA GLN A 46 10.75 -19.48 6.57
C GLN A 46 11.87 -20.11 7.36
N LYS A 47 12.27 -19.50 8.47
CA LYS A 47 13.35 -20.02 9.34
C LYS A 47 13.01 -21.40 9.89
N THR A 48 11.75 -21.66 10.19
CA THR A 48 11.30 -22.97 10.68
C THR A 48 11.17 -23.99 9.56
N ALA A 49 10.64 -23.58 8.40
CA ALA A 49 10.39 -24.46 7.27
C ALA A 49 11.67 -24.79 6.48
N TYR A 50 12.61 -23.85 6.40
CA TYR A 50 13.87 -23.97 5.67
C TYR A 50 15.03 -23.46 6.54
N PRO A 51 15.48 -24.21 7.56
CA PRO A 51 16.65 -23.81 8.33
C PRO A 51 17.88 -23.71 7.44
N ALA A 52 18.64 -22.64 7.64
CA ALA A 52 19.95 -22.48 7.03
C ALA A 52 21.03 -22.95 8.00
N LEU A 53 21.92 -23.82 7.56
CA LEU A 53 22.96 -24.43 8.35
C LEU A 53 24.34 -24.16 7.73
N LEU A 54 25.30 -23.81 8.57
CA LEU A 54 26.71 -23.78 8.16
C LEU A 54 27.21 -25.22 8.03
N ASP A 55 27.65 -25.62 6.85
CA ASP A 55 28.13 -26.98 6.55
C ASP A 55 29.64 -26.95 6.31
N SER A 56 30.37 -27.72 7.13
CA SER A 56 31.84 -27.91 7.01
C SER A 56 32.22 -29.19 6.27
N VAL A 57 31.26 -30.03 5.94
CA VAL A 57 31.47 -31.31 5.27
C VAL A 57 31.29 -31.15 3.77
N THR A 58 30.12 -30.66 3.33
CA THR A 58 29.77 -30.48 1.92
C THR A 58 30.08 -29.04 1.52
N LYS A 59 31.21 -28.79 0.89
CA LYS A 59 31.67 -27.45 0.46
C LYS A 59 32.31 -27.51 -0.91
N HIS A 60 32.26 -26.42 -1.65
CA HIS A 60 32.95 -26.29 -2.93
C HIS A 60 34.39 -25.79 -2.74
N HIS A 61 34.57 -24.76 -1.90
CA HIS A 61 35.88 -24.17 -1.63
C HIS A 61 35.98 -23.76 -0.15
N GLY A 62 37.22 -23.67 0.38
CA GLY A 62 37.43 -23.22 1.74
C GLY A 62 36.97 -24.25 2.78
N LYS A 63 36.43 -23.76 3.89
CA LYS A 63 36.01 -24.55 5.06
C LYS A 63 34.50 -24.77 5.15
N TYR A 64 33.69 -23.86 4.58
CA TYR A 64 32.29 -23.81 4.83
C TYR A 64 31.48 -23.59 3.53
N SER A 65 30.25 -24.07 3.57
CA SER A 65 29.17 -23.71 2.66
C SER A 65 27.89 -23.45 3.47
N ILE A 66 26.81 -22.97 2.84
CA ILE A 66 25.49 -22.87 3.48
C ILE A 66 24.55 -23.90 2.87
N LEU A 67 23.94 -24.72 3.73
CA LEU A 67 22.87 -25.64 3.42
C LEU A 67 21.51 -25.01 3.73
N LEU A 68 20.60 -24.99 2.72
CA LEU A 68 19.16 -24.84 2.92
C LEU A 68 18.49 -26.20 2.76
N GLU A 69 17.65 -26.58 3.72
CA GLU A 69 16.93 -27.85 3.71
C GLU A 69 15.46 -27.65 4.08
N LYS A 70 14.53 -28.25 3.32
CA LYS A 70 13.10 -28.25 3.69
C LYS A 70 12.89 -29.23 4.85
N LYS A 71 12.48 -28.71 6.02
CA LYS A 71 12.18 -29.52 7.23
C LYS A 71 10.79 -29.34 7.80
N GLY A 72 10.16 -28.19 7.60
CA GLY A 72 8.89 -27.84 8.21
C GLY A 72 7.83 -27.42 7.18
N THR A 73 6.66 -27.04 7.69
CA THR A 73 5.54 -26.45 6.93
C THR A 73 5.49 -24.94 7.17
N GLY A 74 4.64 -24.22 6.41
CA GLY A 74 4.37 -22.79 6.65
C GLY A 74 5.17 -21.80 5.82
N ALA A 75 6.01 -22.30 4.90
CA ALA A 75 6.64 -21.49 3.84
C ALA A 75 6.89 -22.36 2.61
N ASP A 76 6.86 -21.75 1.43
CA ASP A 76 7.06 -22.42 0.15
C ASP A 76 8.51 -22.35 -0.34
N PHE A 77 9.32 -21.47 0.27
CA PHE A 77 10.74 -21.30 -0.04
C PHE A 77 11.58 -20.87 1.15
N GLY A 78 12.87 -21.15 1.11
CA GLY A 78 13.91 -20.63 2.01
C GLY A 78 14.92 -19.79 1.24
N VAL A 79 15.55 -18.83 1.93
CA VAL A 79 16.46 -17.86 1.32
C VAL A 79 17.63 -17.53 2.23
N ILE A 80 18.80 -17.32 1.62
CA ILE A 80 19.96 -16.64 2.23
C ILE A 80 20.15 -15.31 1.51
N ASP A 81 20.48 -14.25 2.25
CA ASP A 81 20.55 -12.87 1.75
C ASP A 81 21.81 -12.16 2.24
N TYR A 82 22.50 -11.48 1.34
CA TYR A 82 23.61 -10.58 1.64
C TYR A 82 23.26 -9.19 1.13
N PRO A 83 22.88 -8.24 2.00
CA PRO A 83 22.57 -6.88 1.61
C PRO A 83 23.84 -6.06 1.36
N ILE A 84 23.88 -5.31 0.26
CA ILE A 84 24.95 -4.39 -0.12
C ILE A 84 24.38 -3.00 -0.24
N THR A 85 24.78 -2.10 0.62
CA THR A 85 24.30 -0.70 0.67
C THR A 85 25.24 0.27 -0.03
N GLN A 86 26.42 -0.19 -0.45
CA GLN A 86 27.36 0.59 -1.26
C GLN A 86 26.86 0.68 -2.71
N ASN A 87 27.06 1.80 -3.34
CA ASN A 87 26.79 2.02 -4.75
C ASN A 87 28.11 2.13 -5.55
N PHE A 88 28.09 1.65 -6.78
CA PHE A 88 29.27 1.57 -7.66
C PHE A 88 28.99 2.28 -8.98
N GLU A 89 30.02 2.79 -9.62
CA GLU A 89 29.92 3.24 -11.01
C GLU A 89 29.84 2.03 -11.93
N GLY A 90 28.87 1.98 -12.84
CA GLY A 90 28.70 0.88 -13.79
C GLY A 90 27.35 0.87 -14.46
N LYS A 91 27.18 -0.05 -15.40
CA LYS A 91 25.96 -0.27 -16.20
C LYS A 91 25.41 -1.69 -16.10
N ASN A 92 26.24 -2.64 -15.70
CA ASN A 92 25.87 -4.05 -15.60
C ASN A 92 26.37 -4.62 -14.30
N ILE A 93 25.56 -5.48 -13.69
CA ILE A 93 25.95 -6.26 -12.51
C ILE A 93 25.81 -7.75 -12.82
N GLU A 94 26.79 -8.53 -12.38
CA GLU A 94 26.80 -9.98 -12.53
C GLU A 94 27.06 -10.62 -11.17
N LEU A 95 26.21 -11.56 -10.78
CA LEU A 95 26.36 -12.43 -9.63
C LEU A 95 26.75 -13.82 -10.12
N ARG A 96 27.80 -14.39 -9.55
CA ARG A 96 28.19 -15.80 -9.72
C ARG A 96 28.14 -16.51 -8.38
N GLY A 97 27.82 -17.79 -8.37
CA GLY A 97 27.83 -18.63 -7.18
C GLY A 97 27.74 -20.10 -7.54
N TYR A 98 28.22 -20.97 -6.66
CA TYR A 98 28.14 -22.41 -6.84
C TYR A 98 26.94 -22.98 -6.11
N ILE A 99 26.24 -23.90 -6.77
CA ILE A 99 25.09 -24.62 -6.20
C ILE A 99 25.33 -26.14 -6.34
N LYS A 100 25.05 -26.88 -5.27
CA LYS A 100 24.90 -28.33 -5.23
C LYS A 100 23.53 -28.67 -4.70
N THR A 101 22.86 -29.70 -5.25
CA THR A 101 21.52 -30.11 -4.81
C THR A 101 21.44 -31.59 -4.50
N GLU A 102 20.50 -31.95 -3.60
CA GLU A 102 20.13 -33.32 -3.26
C GLU A 102 18.61 -33.42 -3.17
N ASN A 103 18.01 -34.25 -4.02
CA ASN A 103 16.57 -34.56 -4.05
C ASN A 103 15.67 -33.32 -4.14
N VAL A 104 16.09 -32.27 -4.84
CA VAL A 104 15.24 -31.07 -5.05
C VAL A 104 14.10 -31.41 -5.99
N ASN A 105 12.87 -31.32 -5.48
CA ASN A 105 11.63 -31.59 -6.22
C ASN A 105 10.50 -30.63 -5.81
N LYS A 106 9.41 -30.62 -6.57
CA LYS A 106 8.29 -29.67 -6.41
C LYS A 106 8.72 -28.19 -6.42
N GLY A 107 9.89 -27.92 -7.02
CA GLY A 107 10.50 -26.60 -7.09
C GLY A 107 11.93 -26.66 -7.60
N TYR A 108 12.78 -25.74 -7.12
CA TYR A 108 14.15 -25.60 -7.61
C TYR A 108 15.05 -24.92 -6.58
N ALA A 109 16.36 -25.07 -6.74
CA ALA A 109 17.38 -24.22 -6.10
C ALA A 109 17.92 -23.21 -7.12
N GLY A 110 18.25 -22.00 -6.68
CA GLY A 110 18.77 -20.95 -7.55
C GLY A 110 19.59 -19.91 -6.80
N LEU A 111 20.41 -19.15 -7.52
CA LEU A 111 20.86 -17.85 -7.07
C LEU A 111 19.70 -16.89 -7.17
N TRP A 112 19.76 -15.78 -6.41
CA TRP A 112 18.86 -14.67 -6.62
C TRP A 112 19.58 -13.34 -6.44
N MET A 113 19.13 -12.33 -7.17
CA MET A 113 19.63 -10.96 -7.07
C MET A 113 18.50 -9.98 -7.24
N ARG A 114 18.48 -8.94 -6.38
CA ARG A 114 17.53 -7.84 -6.42
C ARG A 114 18.28 -6.51 -6.31
N ILE A 115 17.86 -5.58 -7.15
CA ILE A 115 18.35 -4.20 -7.17
C ILE A 115 17.21 -3.33 -6.68
N ASP A 116 17.43 -2.61 -5.59
CA ASP A 116 16.45 -1.66 -5.04
C ASP A 116 16.87 -0.22 -5.29
N ASP A 117 15.89 0.60 -5.67
CA ASP A 117 16.06 2.04 -5.79
C ASP A 117 16.00 2.74 -4.41
N LYS A 118 16.14 4.06 -4.41
CA LYS A 118 16.05 4.89 -3.20
C LYS A 118 14.69 4.83 -2.48
N ASN A 119 13.65 4.31 -3.13
CA ASN A 119 12.31 4.14 -2.56
C ASN A 119 12.06 2.68 -2.12
N VAL A 120 13.11 1.84 -2.11
CA VAL A 120 13.04 0.41 -1.79
C VAL A 120 12.16 -0.36 -2.80
N GLN A 121 12.00 0.19 -4.04
CA GLN A 121 11.34 -0.51 -5.12
C GLN A 121 12.34 -1.37 -5.88
N SER A 122 11.96 -2.60 -6.20
CA SER A 122 12.78 -3.47 -7.01
C SER A 122 12.80 -2.98 -8.47
N ILE A 123 13.96 -2.52 -8.92
CA ILE A 123 14.21 -2.08 -10.31
C ILE A 123 14.97 -3.14 -11.13
N GLY A 124 15.39 -4.22 -10.50
CA GLY A 124 15.99 -5.39 -11.15
C GLY A 124 15.83 -6.61 -10.26
N PHE A 125 15.39 -7.73 -10.83
CA PHE A 125 15.19 -8.98 -10.10
C PHE A 125 15.36 -10.19 -10.99
N ASP A 126 16.10 -11.18 -10.49
CA ASP A 126 16.22 -12.50 -11.09
C ASP A 126 16.44 -13.52 -9.97
N ASN A 127 15.68 -14.61 -9.98
CA ASN A 127 15.77 -15.70 -9.00
C ASN A 127 15.98 -17.08 -9.67
N MET A 128 16.36 -17.09 -10.93
CA MET A 128 16.56 -18.30 -11.73
C MET A 128 15.33 -19.19 -11.88
N GLN A 129 14.09 -18.68 -11.70
CA GLN A 129 12.87 -19.49 -11.73
C GLN A 129 12.69 -20.27 -13.03
N ASP A 130 13.11 -19.72 -14.16
CA ASP A 130 13.03 -20.32 -15.52
C ASP A 130 14.18 -21.30 -15.83
N ARG A 131 15.25 -21.28 -15.02
CA ARG A 131 16.46 -22.09 -15.21
C ARG A 131 17.01 -22.67 -13.89
N GLY A 132 16.12 -22.88 -12.93
CA GLY A 132 16.44 -23.40 -11.59
C GLY A 132 16.99 -24.83 -11.61
N VAL A 133 17.71 -25.19 -10.57
CA VAL A 133 18.37 -26.49 -10.41
C VAL A 133 17.46 -27.44 -9.66
N SER A 134 17.08 -28.54 -10.29
CA SER A 134 16.26 -29.59 -9.70
C SER A 134 16.97 -30.96 -9.69
N GLY A 135 16.45 -31.87 -8.89
CA GLY A 135 17.02 -33.21 -8.71
C GLY A 135 18.26 -33.21 -7.82
N THR A 136 19.15 -34.16 -8.01
CA THR A 136 20.46 -34.26 -7.36
C THR A 136 21.54 -33.89 -8.38
N LYS A 137 22.27 -32.82 -8.10
CA LYS A 137 23.34 -32.30 -8.94
C LYS A 137 24.55 -31.96 -8.11
N ASP A 138 25.73 -32.25 -8.64
CA ASP A 138 26.98 -31.83 -8.02
C ASP A 138 27.28 -30.36 -8.27
N TRP A 139 28.27 -29.82 -7.59
CA TRP A 139 28.69 -28.45 -7.64
C TRP A 139 28.84 -27.91 -9.08
N LYS A 140 28.12 -26.85 -9.37
CA LYS A 140 28.21 -26.15 -10.65
C LYS A 140 28.03 -24.64 -10.42
N GLN A 141 28.79 -23.84 -11.16
CA GLN A 141 28.68 -22.41 -11.14
C GLN A 141 27.46 -21.95 -11.95
N TYR A 142 26.67 -21.04 -11.37
CA TYR A 142 25.54 -20.36 -11.98
C TYR A 142 25.76 -18.86 -11.98
N THR A 143 25.07 -18.16 -12.88
CA THR A 143 25.26 -16.72 -13.07
C THR A 143 23.92 -16.02 -13.27
N ILE A 144 23.78 -14.84 -12.65
CA ILE A 144 22.71 -13.88 -12.90
C ILE A 144 23.36 -12.60 -13.44
N LYS A 145 22.73 -11.99 -14.46
CA LYS A 145 23.12 -10.69 -15.02
C LYS A 145 21.92 -9.77 -15.06
N LEU A 146 22.08 -8.56 -14.54
CA LEU A 146 21.05 -7.52 -14.58
C LEU A 146 21.66 -6.20 -15.07
N ASP A 147 20.82 -5.37 -15.67
CA ASP A 147 21.16 -3.98 -15.92
C ASP A 147 21.34 -3.24 -14.60
N TYR A 148 22.35 -2.37 -14.54
CA TYR A 148 22.73 -1.64 -13.34
C TYR A 148 22.84 -0.15 -13.64
N ASP A 149 21.80 0.62 -13.33
CA ASP A 149 21.90 2.09 -13.37
C ASP A 149 22.35 2.64 -12.01
N SER A 150 23.63 2.95 -11.91
CA SER A 150 24.20 3.50 -10.68
C SER A 150 23.50 4.76 -10.16
N LYS A 151 22.71 5.48 -10.96
CA LYS A 151 21.97 6.67 -10.54
C LYS A 151 20.73 6.34 -9.72
N GLU A 152 20.11 5.20 -10.01
CA GLU A 152 18.86 4.75 -9.40
C GLU A 152 19.09 3.78 -8.24
N VAL A 153 20.18 3.03 -8.23
CA VAL A 153 20.46 1.99 -7.24
C VAL A 153 20.74 2.57 -5.85
N ARG A 154 20.08 2.04 -4.84
CA ARG A 154 20.33 2.30 -3.42
C ARG A 154 20.91 1.09 -2.71
N ALA A 155 20.38 -0.10 -2.96
CA ALA A 155 20.81 -1.34 -2.32
C ALA A 155 20.78 -2.49 -3.32
N LEU A 156 21.65 -3.46 -3.08
CA LEU A 156 21.65 -4.72 -3.78
C LEU A 156 21.42 -5.82 -2.76
N HIS A 157 20.65 -6.82 -3.13
CA HIS A 157 20.48 -8.05 -2.38
C HIS A 157 20.91 -9.21 -3.26
N ILE A 158 21.75 -10.07 -2.73
CA ILE A 158 22.20 -11.27 -3.43
C ILE A 158 22.07 -12.48 -2.52
N GLY A 159 21.90 -13.64 -3.11
CA GLY A 159 21.89 -14.86 -2.31
C GLY A 159 21.53 -16.14 -3.05
N GLY A 160 21.15 -17.14 -2.26
CA GLY A 160 20.64 -18.41 -2.73
C GLY A 160 19.24 -18.69 -2.21
N LEU A 161 18.46 -19.44 -2.94
CA LEU A 161 17.11 -19.84 -2.56
C LEU A 161 16.84 -21.32 -2.86
N LEU A 162 15.98 -21.93 -2.05
CA LEU A 162 15.41 -23.25 -2.28
C LEU A 162 13.89 -23.14 -2.24
N VAL A 163 13.24 -23.51 -3.33
CA VAL A 163 11.79 -23.62 -3.47
C VAL A 163 11.42 -25.11 -3.48
N GLY A 164 10.34 -25.50 -2.79
CA GLY A 164 9.88 -26.88 -2.74
C GLY A 164 10.66 -27.74 -1.76
N GLU A 165 10.93 -29.00 -2.10
CA GLU A 165 11.52 -30.01 -1.23
C GLU A 165 12.98 -30.30 -1.57
N GLY A 166 13.74 -30.90 -0.64
CA GLY A 166 15.13 -31.31 -0.83
C GLY A 166 16.14 -30.46 -0.08
N LYS A 167 17.39 -30.51 -0.58
CA LYS A 167 18.54 -29.78 0.00
C LYS A 167 19.28 -29.02 -1.10
N ALA A 168 19.76 -27.82 -0.75
CA ALA A 168 20.63 -27.03 -1.61
C ALA A 168 21.79 -26.45 -0.81
N TRP A 169 23.02 -26.65 -1.30
CA TRP A 169 24.21 -26.02 -0.77
C TRP A 169 24.65 -24.89 -1.69
N PHE A 170 25.11 -23.82 -1.09
CA PHE A 170 25.58 -22.61 -1.76
C PHE A 170 26.99 -22.28 -1.30
N ASP A 171 27.85 -21.86 -2.22
CA ASP A 171 29.23 -21.49 -1.93
C ASP A 171 29.79 -20.53 -2.98
N ASN A 172 30.87 -19.81 -2.65
CA ASN A 172 31.67 -18.97 -3.54
C ASN A 172 30.83 -17.94 -4.34
N PHE A 173 30.12 -17.08 -3.63
CA PHE A 173 29.45 -15.93 -4.26
C PHE A 173 30.47 -14.88 -4.67
N GLU A 174 30.40 -14.42 -5.90
CA GLU A 174 31.21 -13.34 -6.48
C GLU A 174 30.32 -12.34 -7.20
N ILE A 175 30.65 -11.05 -7.09
CA ILE A 175 29.94 -9.98 -7.78
C ILE A 175 30.92 -9.23 -8.68
N PHE A 176 30.42 -8.88 -9.87
CA PHE A 176 31.15 -8.10 -10.86
C PHE A 176 30.29 -6.90 -11.27
N ILE A 177 30.91 -5.74 -11.40
CA ILE A 177 30.36 -4.53 -12.01
C ILE A 177 31.11 -4.26 -13.29
N ASP A 178 30.43 -4.22 -14.43
CA ASP A 178 31.03 -4.11 -15.77
C ASP A 178 32.23 -5.05 -15.95
N ASN A 179 32.05 -6.33 -15.61
CA ASN A 179 33.06 -7.41 -15.64
C ASN A 179 34.26 -7.23 -14.69
N LYS A 180 34.25 -6.27 -13.79
CA LYS A 180 35.30 -6.10 -12.76
C LYS A 180 34.80 -6.64 -11.43
N PRO A 181 35.59 -7.45 -10.69
CA PRO A 181 35.23 -7.86 -9.34
C PRO A 181 34.87 -6.67 -8.47
N ILE A 182 33.87 -6.81 -7.61
CA ILE A 182 33.29 -5.71 -6.82
C ILE A 182 34.34 -4.97 -5.95
N ASN A 183 35.35 -5.67 -5.48
CA ASN A 183 36.46 -5.09 -4.73
C ASN A 183 37.39 -4.19 -5.57
N LYS A 184 37.29 -4.27 -6.91
CA LYS A 184 37.97 -3.41 -7.86
C LYS A 184 37.03 -2.42 -8.57
N ALA A 185 35.74 -2.47 -8.27
CA ALA A 185 34.76 -1.53 -8.80
C ALA A 185 34.95 -0.15 -8.18
N VAL A 186 34.64 0.89 -8.94
CA VAL A 186 34.74 2.27 -8.45
C VAL A 186 33.51 2.58 -7.60
N LEU A 187 33.72 2.96 -6.34
CA LEU A 187 32.62 3.43 -5.48
C LEU A 187 32.07 4.74 -6.05
N LYS A 188 30.77 4.78 -6.21
CA LYS A 188 30.08 6.00 -6.58
C LYS A 188 29.95 6.90 -5.37
N LYS A 189 30.39 8.13 -5.48
CA LYS A 189 30.16 9.14 -4.46
C LYS A 189 28.68 9.49 -4.42
N ILE A 190 27.97 9.04 -3.40
CA ILE A 190 26.57 9.40 -3.20
C ILE A 190 26.54 10.90 -2.89
N MET A 191 25.92 11.69 -3.77
CA MET A 191 25.64 13.08 -3.48
C MET A 191 24.50 13.14 -2.46
N VAL A 192 24.84 13.45 -1.21
CA VAL A 192 23.83 13.65 -0.15
C VAL A 192 23.11 14.97 -0.46
N ALA A 193 21.79 14.94 -0.51
CA ALA A 193 21.00 16.15 -0.72
C ALA A 193 21.19 17.11 0.47
N LYS A 194 21.19 18.43 0.24
CA LYS A 194 21.30 19.41 1.32
C LYS A 194 20.21 19.22 2.39
N ALA A 195 19.03 18.78 1.95
CA ALA A 195 17.92 18.42 2.82
C ALA A 195 18.27 17.34 3.87
N ASP A 196 19.13 16.38 3.51
CA ASP A 196 19.52 15.28 4.42
C ASP A 196 20.55 15.72 5.47
N LEU A 197 21.29 16.78 5.19
CA LEU A 197 22.31 17.34 6.09
C LEU A 197 21.70 18.21 7.20
N ASP A 198 20.49 18.71 6.99
CA ASP A 198 19.80 19.56 7.97
C ASP A 198 19.07 18.71 8.99
N THR A 199 19.62 18.62 10.20
CA THR A 199 19.09 17.88 11.34
C THR A 199 18.63 18.76 12.49
N ALA A 200 18.50 20.09 12.26
CA ALA A 200 18.29 21.09 13.32
C ALA A 200 17.07 20.78 14.21
N PHE A 201 16.02 20.20 13.64
CA PHE A 201 14.77 19.89 14.36
C PHE A 201 14.52 18.38 14.53
N ALA A 202 15.55 17.54 14.44
CA ALA A 202 15.36 16.06 14.43
C ALA A 202 14.62 15.49 15.65
N ASN A 203 14.66 16.18 16.80
CA ASN A 203 14.10 15.71 18.07
C ASN A 203 12.92 16.56 18.61
N SER A 204 12.72 17.76 18.11
CA SER A 204 11.62 18.68 18.52
C SER A 204 11.50 19.81 17.52
N SER A 205 10.27 20.27 17.27
CA SER A 205 10.03 21.47 16.47
C SER A 205 10.33 22.77 17.24
N GLY A 206 10.48 22.69 18.56
CA GLY A 206 10.57 23.85 19.45
C GLY A 206 9.20 24.48 19.81
N ILE A 207 8.10 24.01 19.20
CA ILE A 207 6.74 24.53 19.41
C ILE A 207 5.93 23.52 20.23
N LYS A 208 5.82 23.75 21.52
CA LYS A 208 5.18 22.81 22.46
C LYS A 208 3.66 22.93 22.45
N GLU A 209 3.15 24.15 22.48
CA GLU A 209 1.73 24.47 22.60
C GLU A 209 1.35 25.62 21.68
N ILE A 210 0.10 25.66 21.26
CA ILE A 210 -0.47 26.70 20.41
C ILE A 210 -1.86 27.01 20.95
N ASN A 211 -2.09 28.27 21.29
CA ASN A 211 -3.40 28.77 21.72
C ASN A 211 -4.15 29.33 20.50
N LEU A 212 -5.07 28.55 19.96
CA LEU A 212 -5.81 28.92 18.76
C LEU A 212 -6.77 30.10 19.01
N SER A 213 -6.74 31.08 18.10
CA SER A 213 -7.77 32.06 17.86
C SER A 213 -8.27 31.95 16.44
N ASP A 214 -9.34 32.62 16.07
CA ASP A 214 -9.85 32.62 14.69
C ASP A 214 -8.80 33.13 13.67
N GLN A 215 -8.11 34.23 14.04
CA GLN A 215 -7.05 34.77 13.22
C GLN A 215 -5.87 33.78 13.09
N LEU A 216 -5.48 33.16 14.20
CA LEU A 216 -4.39 32.18 14.17
C LEU A 216 -4.77 30.92 13.39
N SER A 217 -6.02 30.49 13.47
CA SER A 217 -6.53 29.38 12.65
C SER A 217 -6.44 29.72 11.15
N THR A 218 -6.76 30.96 10.77
CA THR A 218 -6.60 31.46 9.40
C THR A 218 -5.13 31.51 9.01
N ASN A 219 -4.24 32.01 9.89
CA ASN A 219 -2.79 32.06 9.63
C ASN A 219 -2.22 30.66 9.39
N LEU A 220 -2.58 29.67 10.20
CA LEU A 220 -2.13 28.29 10.10
C LEU A 220 -2.68 27.59 8.86
N LEU A 221 -3.94 27.87 8.49
CA LEU A 221 -4.53 27.38 7.23
C LEU A 221 -3.70 27.86 6.03
N VAL A 222 -3.48 29.17 5.93
CA VAL A 222 -2.71 29.76 4.82
C VAL A 222 -1.24 29.27 4.84
N ALA A 223 -0.61 29.21 6.02
CA ALA A 223 0.77 28.72 6.15
C ALA A 223 0.92 27.23 5.76
N GLY A 224 -0.06 26.37 6.10
CA GLY A 224 -0.06 24.96 5.68
C GLY A 224 -0.19 24.81 4.17
N GLN A 225 -1.09 25.58 3.55
CA GLN A 225 -1.24 25.62 2.09
C GLN A 225 0.00 26.18 1.39
N PHE A 226 0.61 27.23 1.93
CA PHE A 226 1.85 27.83 1.47
C PHE A 226 3.00 26.82 1.50
N TRP A 227 3.17 26.13 2.63
CA TRP A 227 4.20 25.11 2.80
C TRP A 227 4.02 23.96 1.80
N GLY A 228 2.80 23.41 1.66
CA GLY A 228 2.49 22.34 0.72
C GLY A 228 2.67 22.76 -0.74
N PHE A 229 2.24 23.97 -1.09
CA PHE A 229 2.44 24.55 -2.43
C PHE A 229 3.92 24.63 -2.78
N LEU A 230 4.73 25.21 -1.93
CA LEU A 230 6.18 25.37 -2.20
C LEU A 230 6.89 24.01 -2.27
N LYS A 231 6.52 23.05 -1.43
CA LYS A 231 7.09 21.70 -1.42
C LYS A 231 7.06 21.03 -2.79
N TYR A 232 5.96 21.17 -3.49
CA TYR A 232 5.73 20.46 -4.75
C TYR A 232 5.94 21.33 -6.00
N HIS A 233 5.99 22.68 -5.85
CA HIS A 233 6.12 23.58 -7.00
C HIS A 233 7.50 24.22 -7.12
N HIS A 234 8.15 24.59 -6.00
CA HIS A 234 9.38 25.37 -6.04
C HIS A 234 10.59 24.52 -6.46
N PRO A 235 11.31 24.87 -7.56
CA PRO A 235 12.39 24.03 -8.10
C PRO A 235 13.52 23.71 -7.10
N ALA A 236 14.00 24.70 -6.34
CA ALA A 236 15.09 24.47 -5.39
C ALA A 236 14.71 23.52 -4.23
N ILE A 237 13.43 23.49 -3.85
CA ILE A 237 12.90 22.58 -2.84
C ILE A 237 12.73 21.19 -3.45
N ALA A 238 12.14 21.11 -4.65
CA ALA A 238 11.98 19.86 -5.38
C ALA A 238 13.32 19.17 -5.68
N GLN A 239 14.41 19.90 -5.79
CA GLN A 239 15.76 19.36 -5.99
C GLN A 239 16.46 18.92 -4.69
N GLY A 240 15.76 18.93 -3.53
CA GLY A 240 16.34 18.56 -2.24
C GLY A 240 17.31 19.58 -1.65
N GLY A 241 17.16 20.84 -2.02
CA GLY A 241 17.98 21.95 -1.49
C GLY A 241 17.69 22.28 -0.04
N TYR A 242 16.54 21.86 0.49
CA TYR A 242 16.03 22.23 1.81
C TYR A 242 15.36 21.03 2.49
N ASN A 243 15.61 20.81 3.79
CA ASN A 243 14.78 19.97 4.63
C ASN A 243 13.46 20.69 4.89
N TRP A 244 12.42 20.34 4.10
CA TRP A 244 11.20 21.12 4.06
C TRP A 244 10.35 21.00 5.34
N ASP A 245 10.53 19.91 6.10
CA ASP A 245 9.96 19.79 7.44
C ASP A 245 10.60 20.79 8.42
N ALA A 246 11.95 20.89 8.40
CA ALA A 246 12.69 21.86 9.21
C ALA A 246 12.33 23.32 8.84
N GLU A 247 12.11 23.58 7.55
CA GLU A 247 11.71 24.90 7.07
C GLU A 247 10.30 25.30 7.57
N LEU A 248 9.38 24.36 7.75
CA LEU A 248 8.12 24.65 8.43
C LEU A 248 8.33 25.16 9.85
N PHE A 249 9.22 24.50 10.60
CA PHE A 249 9.51 24.90 11.99
C PHE A 249 10.26 26.23 12.10
N ARG A 250 11.01 26.62 11.08
CA ARG A 250 11.61 27.97 10.98
C ARG A 250 10.58 29.05 10.65
N LEU A 251 9.54 28.71 9.90
CA LEU A 251 8.48 29.63 9.49
C LEU A 251 7.44 29.84 10.61
N LEU A 252 7.03 28.77 11.27
CA LEU A 252 5.90 28.78 12.23
C LEU A 252 6.01 29.83 13.34
N PRO A 253 7.15 30.10 14.00
CA PRO A 253 7.20 31.13 15.06
C PRO A 253 6.74 32.49 14.61
N SER A 254 7.06 32.92 13.38
CA SER A 254 6.61 34.20 12.84
C SER A 254 5.13 34.18 12.43
N VAL A 255 4.64 33.03 11.92
CA VAL A 255 3.19 32.82 11.62
C VAL A 255 2.34 32.91 12.87
N LEU A 256 2.82 32.32 13.99
CA LEU A 256 2.13 32.31 15.27
C LEU A 256 2.02 33.72 15.89
N GLN A 257 2.94 34.63 15.55
CA GLN A 257 2.95 35.99 16.07
C GLN A 257 2.15 36.99 15.21
N ALA A 258 1.81 36.65 13.97
CA ALA A 258 1.07 37.50 13.06
C ALA A 258 -0.38 37.74 13.57
N LYS A 259 -0.75 38.99 13.81
CA LYS A 259 -2.02 39.40 14.45
C LYS A 259 -3.15 39.58 13.44
N ASN A 260 -2.85 39.65 12.16
CA ASN A 260 -3.82 39.91 11.09
C ASN A 260 -3.25 39.40 9.75
N ASN A 261 -4.09 39.39 8.70
CA ASN A 261 -3.70 38.91 7.37
C ASN A 261 -2.54 39.72 6.76
N LYS A 262 -2.47 41.02 7.00
CA LYS A 262 -1.38 41.86 6.46
C LYS A 262 -0.03 41.47 7.05
N GLU A 263 0.05 41.26 8.36
CA GLU A 263 1.27 40.79 9.03
C GLU A 263 1.66 39.38 8.54
N LEU A 264 0.68 38.49 8.39
CA LEU A 264 0.93 37.16 7.81
C LEU A 264 1.51 37.26 6.39
N ASN A 265 0.95 38.10 5.53
CA ASN A 265 1.45 38.31 4.18
C ASN A 265 2.92 38.78 4.18
N VAL A 266 3.27 39.72 5.05
CA VAL A 266 4.67 40.18 5.23
C VAL A 266 5.58 39.02 5.67
N VAL A 267 5.13 38.18 6.61
CA VAL A 267 5.89 36.99 7.05
C VAL A 267 6.16 36.04 5.89
N LEU A 268 5.14 35.71 5.13
CA LEU A 268 5.25 34.75 4.01
C LEU A 268 6.08 35.35 2.86
N GLU A 269 5.92 36.64 2.59
CA GLU A 269 6.69 37.35 1.56
C GLU A 269 8.19 37.40 1.92
N ASN A 270 8.50 37.74 3.18
CA ASN A 270 9.89 37.76 3.68
C ASN A 270 10.50 36.35 3.66
N TYR A 271 9.69 35.33 3.92
CA TYR A 271 10.16 33.95 3.82
C TYR A 271 10.56 33.58 2.38
N LEU A 272 9.80 33.99 1.37
CA LEU A 272 10.12 33.76 -0.04
C LEU A 272 11.44 34.40 -0.47
N THR A 273 11.87 35.51 0.16
CA THR A 273 13.15 36.15 -0.17
C THR A 273 14.39 35.30 0.19
N LYS A 274 14.19 34.27 1.08
CA LYS A 274 15.25 33.34 1.47
C LYS A 274 15.44 32.21 0.44
N LEU A 275 14.47 32.02 -0.45
CA LEU A 275 14.52 31.02 -1.52
C LEU A 275 15.05 31.68 -2.82
N PRO A 276 15.81 30.94 -3.63
CA PRO A 276 16.23 31.45 -4.92
C PRO A 276 15.03 31.65 -5.84
N LYS A 277 15.00 32.74 -6.61
CA LYS A 277 13.95 32.96 -7.60
C LYS A 277 14.00 31.82 -8.65
N PRO A 278 12.90 31.17 -8.97
CA PRO A 278 12.86 30.17 -10.05
C PRO A 278 13.28 30.78 -11.39
N ASP A 279 13.95 29.99 -12.21
CA ASP A 279 14.18 30.34 -13.61
C ASP A 279 12.90 30.29 -14.42
N VAL A 280 12.84 30.99 -15.54
CA VAL A 280 11.66 30.99 -16.43
C VAL A 280 11.49 29.61 -17.06
N CYS A 281 10.35 28.99 -16.78
CA CYS A 281 10.01 27.66 -17.26
C CYS A 281 9.44 27.70 -18.69
N LYS A 282 10.21 27.23 -19.66
CA LYS A 282 9.78 27.18 -21.07
C LYS A 282 8.68 26.14 -21.35
N SER A 283 8.67 25.01 -20.60
CA SER A 283 7.71 23.90 -20.79
C SER A 283 6.41 24.07 -20.00
N CYS A 284 6.39 24.91 -18.97
CA CYS A 284 5.25 25.02 -18.04
C CYS A 284 3.93 25.43 -18.72
N LYS A 285 3.97 26.33 -19.71
CA LYS A 285 2.76 26.72 -20.48
C LYS A 285 2.17 25.56 -21.25
N LYS A 286 3.01 24.76 -21.92
CA LYS A 286 2.58 23.58 -22.67
C LYS A 286 1.92 22.57 -21.74
N ILE A 287 2.57 22.24 -20.62
CA ILE A 287 2.03 21.30 -19.60
C ILE A 287 0.68 21.80 -19.07
N ALA A 288 0.54 23.10 -18.78
CA ALA A 288 -0.72 23.66 -18.27
C ALA A 288 -1.86 23.69 -19.32
N GLN A 289 -1.55 23.56 -20.61
CA GLN A 289 -2.53 23.48 -21.71
C GLN A 289 -2.97 22.05 -22.03
N GLU A 290 -2.32 21.03 -21.45
CA GLU A 290 -2.76 19.64 -21.60
C GLU A 290 -4.18 19.45 -21.06
N HIS A 291 -4.90 18.45 -21.60
CA HIS A 291 -6.26 18.19 -21.19
C HIS A 291 -6.30 17.45 -19.86
N TYR A 292 -6.65 18.15 -18.77
CA TYR A 292 -6.81 17.59 -17.44
C TYR A 292 -8.27 17.53 -17.02
N GLN A 293 -8.71 16.37 -16.49
CA GLN A 293 -10.04 16.17 -15.91
C GLN A 293 -10.13 16.82 -14.52
N ILE A 294 -9.04 16.77 -13.76
CA ILE A 294 -8.91 17.42 -12.47
C ILE A 294 -7.81 18.47 -12.60
N LYS A 295 -8.13 19.70 -12.18
CA LYS A 295 -7.18 20.82 -12.17
C LYS A 295 -6.66 21.08 -10.76
N PRO A 296 -5.47 21.69 -10.63
CA PRO A 296 -4.94 22.07 -9.34
C PRO A 296 -5.89 23.00 -8.58
N ASP A 297 -6.01 22.75 -7.30
CA ASP A 297 -6.67 23.63 -6.35
C ASP A 297 -5.65 24.17 -5.37
N TYR A 298 -5.55 25.48 -5.27
CA TYR A 298 -4.58 26.16 -4.42
C TYR A 298 -5.23 26.77 -3.17
N GLY A 299 -6.56 26.56 -2.99
CA GLY A 299 -7.31 26.99 -1.82
C GLY A 299 -7.20 28.48 -1.53
N SER A 300 -7.11 28.81 -0.25
CA SER A 300 -6.99 30.19 0.24
C SER A 300 -5.71 30.89 -0.16
N LEU A 301 -4.70 30.15 -0.64
CA LEU A 301 -3.40 30.72 -1.04
C LEU A 301 -3.47 31.65 -2.28
N PHE A 302 -4.53 31.55 -3.06
CA PHE A 302 -4.77 32.42 -4.22
C PHE A 302 -6.06 33.25 -4.07
N ASP A 303 -6.61 33.30 -2.84
CA ASP A 303 -7.76 34.16 -2.51
C ASP A 303 -7.28 35.61 -2.28
N LYS A 304 -7.73 36.51 -3.14
CA LYS A 304 -7.40 37.95 -3.10
C LYS A 304 -7.94 38.67 -1.85
N SER A 305 -8.84 38.06 -1.12
CA SER A 305 -9.33 38.63 0.17
C SER A 305 -8.37 38.34 1.33
N LEU A 306 -7.50 37.33 1.17
CA LEU A 306 -6.55 36.90 2.20
C LEU A 306 -5.10 37.22 1.83
N ILE A 307 -4.79 37.19 0.54
CA ILE A 307 -3.41 37.30 0.02
C ILE A 307 -3.23 38.64 -0.70
N GLU A 308 -2.28 39.43 -0.19
CA GLU A 308 -1.92 40.73 -0.76
C GLU A 308 -1.31 40.60 -2.18
N PRO A 309 -1.51 41.61 -3.07
CA PRO A 309 -1.07 41.55 -4.46
C PRO A 309 0.42 41.24 -4.65
N ALA A 310 1.29 41.71 -3.75
CA ALA A 310 2.73 41.49 -3.84
C ALA A 310 3.08 40.01 -3.63
N LEU A 311 2.55 39.38 -2.59
CA LEU A 311 2.72 37.96 -2.31
C LEU A 311 2.05 37.11 -3.40
N LEU A 312 0.84 37.44 -3.82
CA LEU A 312 0.11 36.76 -4.89
C LEU A 312 0.90 36.74 -6.21
N SER A 313 1.55 37.84 -6.57
CA SER A 313 2.41 37.94 -7.74
C SER A 313 3.61 36.96 -7.65
N LYS A 314 4.27 36.86 -6.49
CA LYS A 314 5.39 35.94 -6.26
C LYS A 314 4.93 34.47 -6.31
N LEU A 315 3.81 34.15 -5.70
CA LEU A 315 3.24 32.81 -5.73
C LEU A 315 2.82 32.41 -7.15
N SER A 316 2.21 33.36 -7.91
CA SER A 316 1.87 33.14 -9.31
C SER A 316 3.10 32.88 -10.16
N PHE A 317 4.20 33.64 -9.91
CA PHE A 317 5.46 33.42 -10.61
C PHE A 317 6.03 32.02 -10.33
N ILE A 318 5.99 31.53 -9.07
CA ILE A 318 6.45 30.19 -8.71
C ILE A 318 5.57 29.13 -9.37
N ARG A 319 4.23 29.30 -9.36
CA ARG A 319 3.29 28.40 -10.03
C ARG A 319 3.59 28.26 -11.53
N ASP A 320 3.82 29.39 -12.18
CA ASP A 320 4.02 29.47 -13.62
C ASP A 320 5.45 29.06 -14.06
N ASN A 321 6.39 29.03 -13.10
CA ASN A 321 7.78 28.59 -13.30
C ASN A 321 8.17 27.45 -12.34
N ARG A 322 7.24 26.52 -12.12
CA ARG A 322 7.37 25.39 -11.20
C ARG A 322 8.39 24.36 -11.67
N ASN A 323 8.75 23.45 -10.77
CA ASN A 323 9.54 22.28 -11.10
C ASN A 323 8.79 21.39 -12.11
N THR A 324 9.45 21.00 -13.20
CA THR A 324 8.91 20.06 -14.21
C THR A 324 9.77 18.82 -14.38
N GLY A 325 10.88 18.74 -13.65
CA GLY A 325 11.79 17.59 -13.62
C GLY A 325 11.55 16.68 -12.42
N ASP A 326 12.55 15.86 -12.14
CA ASP A 326 12.55 14.98 -10.97
C ASP A 326 12.37 15.78 -9.68
N SER A 327 11.74 15.12 -8.69
CA SER A 327 11.55 15.72 -7.38
C SER A 327 12.09 14.83 -6.27
N TYR A 328 12.75 15.47 -5.30
CA TYR A 328 13.23 14.83 -4.08
C TYR A 328 12.09 14.32 -3.20
N TYR A 329 10.92 14.99 -3.21
CA TYR A 329 9.78 14.64 -2.34
C TYR A 329 8.68 13.81 -3.00
N ILE A 330 8.65 13.74 -4.32
CA ILE A 330 7.58 13.04 -5.03
C ILE A 330 8.12 12.36 -6.30
N GLY A 331 7.60 11.19 -6.62
CA GLY A 331 7.79 10.49 -7.87
C GLY A 331 6.50 9.81 -8.29
N MET A 332 6.54 9.13 -9.44
CA MET A 332 5.47 8.25 -9.89
C MET A 332 6.03 6.85 -10.11
N THR A 333 5.27 5.83 -9.77
CA THR A 333 5.66 4.43 -10.02
C THR A 333 5.76 4.18 -11.52
N PRO A 334 6.93 3.75 -12.03
CA PRO A 334 7.11 3.48 -13.45
C PRO A 334 6.08 2.46 -13.97
N GLY A 335 5.50 2.75 -15.13
CA GLY A 335 4.52 1.88 -15.79
C GLY A 335 3.14 1.82 -15.15
N ILE A 336 2.97 2.32 -13.91
CA ILE A 336 1.70 2.29 -13.16
C ILE A 336 1.16 3.71 -12.96
N GLY A 337 2.00 4.64 -12.46
CA GLY A 337 1.66 6.06 -12.34
C GLY A 337 1.07 6.48 -11.00
N ASN A 338 0.99 5.62 -9.99
CA ASN A 338 0.63 6.04 -8.62
C ASN A 338 1.77 6.82 -7.96
N PRO A 339 1.50 7.84 -7.13
CA PRO A 339 2.51 8.66 -6.49
C PRO A 339 3.38 7.89 -5.48
N ILE A 340 4.66 8.21 -5.45
CA ILE A 340 5.62 7.73 -4.46
C ILE A 340 6.07 8.95 -3.64
N PHE A 341 5.65 9.01 -2.37
CA PHE A 341 6.05 10.06 -1.44
C PHE A 341 7.43 9.76 -0.89
N LYS A 342 8.45 10.46 -1.42
CA LYS A 342 9.86 10.20 -1.14
C LYS A 342 10.39 11.07 -0.01
N ASN A 343 11.37 10.54 0.75
CA ASN A 343 12.13 11.25 1.77
C ASN A 343 11.29 11.87 2.90
N GLU A 344 10.06 11.35 3.10
CA GLU A 344 9.22 11.72 4.22
C GLU A 344 9.68 11.00 5.49
N LYS A 345 10.16 11.76 6.47
CA LYS A 345 10.65 11.17 7.73
C LYS A 345 9.46 10.80 8.64
N PRO A 346 9.40 9.55 9.17
CA PRO A 346 8.31 9.10 10.03
C PRO A 346 8.42 9.61 11.47
N TYR A 347 9.58 10.05 11.92
CA TYR A 347 9.83 10.50 13.30
C TYR A 347 9.29 9.53 14.36
N SER A 348 9.51 8.23 14.17
CA SER A 348 8.87 7.13 14.93
C SER A 348 9.22 7.12 16.43
N LYS A 349 10.29 7.79 16.85
CA LYS A 349 10.64 7.93 18.28
C LYS A 349 9.73 8.91 19.03
N MET A 350 8.96 9.73 18.33
CA MET A 350 8.07 10.73 18.89
C MET A 350 6.60 10.23 18.84
N THR A 351 6.22 9.20 19.59
CA THR A 351 4.86 8.62 19.53
C THR A 351 3.76 9.64 19.85
N TYR A 352 4.10 10.64 20.67
CA TYR A 352 3.29 11.85 20.89
C TYR A 352 4.15 13.07 20.52
N PRO A 353 4.09 13.54 19.25
CA PRO A 353 4.87 14.68 18.78
C PRO A 353 4.41 16.00 19.42
N ASP A 354 5.33 17.00 19.50
CA ASP A 354 4.98 18.34 19.90
C ASP A 354 4.03 19.03 18.90
N ALA A 355 3.48 20.20 19.25
CA ALA A 355 2.45 20.86 18.44
C ALA A 355 2.93 21.20 17.01
N GLY A 356 4.19 21.57 16.83
CA GLY A 356 4.73 21.83 15.48
C GLY A 356 4.77 20.57 14.63
N TYR A 357 5.16 19.44 15.19
CA TYR A 357 5.15 18.16 14.48
C TYR A 357 3.75 17.62 14.22
N ARG A 358 2.77 17.91 15.12
CA ARG A 358 1.36 17.59 14.85
C ARG A 358 0.81 18.41 13.69
N LEU A 359 1.18 19.70 13.61
CA LEU A 359 0.86 20.53 12.43
C LEU A 359 1.54 20.02 11.16
N LEU A 360 2.81 19.59 11.24
CA LEU A 360 3.50 18.96 10.10
C LEU A 360 2.73 17.72 9.61
N SER A 361 2.23 16.89 10.53
CA SER A 361 1.43 15.71 10.17
C SER A 361 0.17 16.11 9.39
N LEU A 362 -0.57 17.09 9.89
CA LEU A 362 -1.78 17.61 9.23
C LEU A 362 -1.45 18.19 7.84
N PHE A 363 -0.46 19.09 7.75
CA PHE A 363 -0.11 19.76 6.50
C PHE A 363 0.46 18.82 5.46
N ARG A 364 1.26 17.84 5.89
CA ARG A 364 1.82 16.80 5.02
C ARG A 364 0.70 15.96 4.41
N TYR A 365 -0.18 15.38 5.23
CA TYR A 365 -1.28 14.55 4.74
C TYR A 365 -2.23 15.35 3.85
N TRP A 366 -2.66 16.53 4.30
CA TRP A 366 -3.54 17.39 3.52
C TRP A 366 -2.95 17.71 2.15
N SER A 367 -1.67 18.09 2.09
CA SER A 367 -1.00 18.44 0.83
C SER A 367 -0.84 17.26 -0.11
N MET A 368 -0.54 16.05 0.43
CA MET A 368 -0.47 14.83 -0.37
C MET A 368 -1.81 14.51 -1.03
N ILE A 369 -2.89 14.60 -0.29
CA ILE A 369 -4.25 14.42 -0.83
C ILE A 369 -4.56 15.51 -1.85
N ASN A 370 -4.32 16.77 -1.51
CA ASN A 370 -4.64 17.90 -2.39
C ASN A 370 -3.99 17.81 -3.76
N TYR A 371 -2.74 17.36 -3.81
CA TYR A 371 -1.95 17.35 -5.05
C TYR A 371 -1.85 15.98 -5.73
N PHE A 372 -2.08 14.86 -5.02
CA PHE A 372 -1.77 13.54 -5.57
C PHE A 372 -2.86 12.48 -5.35
N PHE A 373 -4.02 12.83 -4.79
CA PHE A 373 -5.15 11.92 -4.73
C PHE A 373 -6.03 12.04 -5.97
N PRO A 374 -6.14 10.98 -6.80
CA PRO A 374 -6.79 11.05 -8.10
C PRO A 374 -8.31 11.21 -8.04
N TYR A 375 -8.89 11.08 -6.85
CA TYR A 375 -10.32 11.16 -6.62
C TYR A 375 -10.73 12.36 -5.77
N LYS A 376 -9.88 13.40 -5.70
CA LYS A 376 -10.14 14.59 -4.88
C LYS A 376 -11.51 15.21 -5.15
N ASN A 377 -11.97 15.22 -6.40
CA ASN A 377 -13.28 15.76 -6.81
C ASN A 377 -14.49 14.91 -6.35
N VAL A 378 -14.27 13.67 -5.90
CA VAL A 378 -15.33 12.78 -5.40
C VAL A 378 -15.22 12.47 -3.91
N ILE A 379 -14.34 13.15 -3.18
CA ILE A 379 -14.26 13.06 -1.70
C ILE A 379 -15.63 13.37 -1.05
N GLY A 380 -16.42 14.26 -1.65
CA GLY A 380 -17.76 14.60 -1.17
C GLY A 380 -17.78 15.68 -0.10
N GLN A 381 -16.65 16.33 0.16
CA GLN A 381 -16.55 17.51 1.03
C GLN A 381 -15.42 18.43 0.54
N ASP A 382 -15.47 19.70 0.94
CA ASP A 382 -14.42 20.68 0.62
C ASP A 382 -13.14 20.34 1.37
N TRP A 383 -12.09 19.98 0.62
CA TRP A 383 -10.81 19.58 1.22
C TRP A 383 -10.09 20.73 1.93
N ASN A 384 -10.31 21.98 1.51
CA ASN A 384 -9.81 23.16 2.21
C ASN A 384 -10.53 23.35 3.58
N GLN A 385 -11.83 23.07 3.62
CA GLN A 385 -12.58 23.11 4.87
C GLN A 385 -12.13 21.98 5.82
N VAL A 386 -11.77 20.79 5.29
CA VAL A 386 -11.20 19.71 6.12
C VAL A 386 -9.91 20.15 6.80
N LEU A 387 -9.01 20.87 6.11
CA LEU A 387 -7.81 21.43 6.74
C LEU A 387 -8.16 22.34 7.92
N LYS A 388 -9.10 23.27 7.72
CA LYS A 388 -9.54 24.23 8.74
C LYS A 388 -10.14 23.55 9.97
N THR A 389 -11.04 22.59 9.74
CA THR A 389 -11.74 21.88 10.84
C THR A 389 -10.85 20.89 11.58
N SER A 390 -9.79 20.39 10.96
CA SER A 390 -8.82 19.48 11.60
C SER A 390 -7.79 20.20 12.46
N LEU A 391 -7.52 21.47 12.23
CA LEU A 391 -6.51 22.24 12.99
C LEU A 391 -6.70 22.14 14.52
N PRO A 392 -7.89 22.38 15.10
CA PRO A 392 -8.09 22.28 16.55
C PRO A 392 -7.78 20.88 17.10
N GLU A 393 -8.12 19.83 16.39
CA GLU A 393 -7.89 18.45 16.84
C GLU A 393 -6.39 18.12 16.93
N PHE A 394 -5.60 18.55 15.95
CA PHE A 394 -4.15 18.34 15.95
C PHE A 394 -3.44 19.25 16.96
N VAL A 395 -3.84 20.50 17.07
CA VAL A 395 -3.22 21.45 17.99
C VAL A 395 -3.51 21.08 19.44
N ASN A 396 -4.76 20.77 19.78
CA ASN A 396 -5.23 20.52 21.14
C ASN A 396 -5.05 19.06 21.61
N ALA A 397 -4.50 18.16 20.78
CA ALA A 397 -4.19 16.79 21.20
C ALA A 397 -3.27 16.79 22.42
N LYS A 398 -3.67 16.08 23.51
CA LYS A 398 -2.99 16.11 24.82
C LYS A 398 -2.11 14.89 25.09
N ASN A 399 -2.22 13.85 24.26
CA ASN A 399 -1.53 12.58 24.40
C ASN A 399 -1.47 11.83 23.05
N GLU A 400 -0.80 10.67 23.03
CA GLU A 400 -0.68 9.81 21.84
C GLU A 400 -2.04 9.38 21.28
N LEU A 401 -3.02 9.10 22.14
CA LEU A 401 -4.36 8.68 21.72
C LEU A 401 -5.11 9.81 21.01
N ASP A 402 -5.09 11.01 21.56
CA ASP A 402 -5.76 12.16 20.97
C ASP A 402 -5.16 12.48 19.60
N TYR A 403 -3.82 12.47 19.51
CA TYR A 403 -3.12 12.66 18.23
C TYR A 403 -3.46 11.55 17.22
N GLY A 404 -3.45 10.29 17.64
CA GLY A 404 -3.82 9.16 16.79
C GLY A 404 -5.26 9.24 16.30
N LYS A 405 -6.20 9.66 17.17
CA LYS A 405 -7.61 9.90 16.81
C LYS A 405 -7.76 11.06 15.83
N ALA A 406 -7.05 12.17 16.02
CA ALA A 406 -7.05 13.30 15.08
C ALA A 406 -6.56 12.87 13.69
N ALA A 407 -5.46 12.10 13.63
CA ALA A 407 -4.96 11.56 12.39
C ALA A 407 -5.96 10.60 11.72
N LEU A 408 -6.59 9.70 12.48
CA LEU A 408 -7.56 8.74 11.97
C LEU A 408 -8.82 9.41 11.42
N LYS A 409 -9.33 10.44 12.10
CA LYS A 409 -10.45 11.25 11.60
C LYS A 409 -10.10 11.97 10.30
N LEU A 410 -8.91 12.58 10.23
CA LEU A 410 -8.44 13.23 9.01
C LEU A 410 -8.34 12.23 7.84
N ILE A 411 -7.82 11.03 8.11
CA ILE A 411 -7.75 9.94 7.12
C ILE A 411 -9.16 9.54 6.68
N ALA A 412 -10.12 9.43 7.60
CA ALA A 412 -11.51 9.08 7.29
C ALA A 412 -12.19 10.10 6.37
N CYS A 413 -11.80 11.38 6.44
CA CYS A 413 -12.34 12.44 5.59
C CYS A 413 -12.03 12.23 4.08
N VAL A 414 -11.05 11.40 3.71
CA VAL A 414 -10.73 11.12 2.29
C VAL A 414 -11.81 10.28 1.62
N ASN A 415 -12.59 9.53 2.40
CA ASN A 415 -13.59 8.59 1.90
C ASN A 415 -12.98 7.58 0.90
N ASP A 416 -11.89 6.94 1.32
CA ASP A 416 -11.19 5.90 0.58
C ASP A 416 -11.01 4.66 1.47
N THR A 417 -11.51 3.51 1.04
CA THR A 417 -11.41 2.27 1.83
C THR A 417 -9.97 1.76 1.97
N HIS A 418 -9.06 2.14 1.07
CA HIS A 418 -7.64 1.87 1.25
C HIS A 418 -7.01 2.74 2.35
N ALA A 419 -7.53 3.96 2.56
CA ALA A 419 -7.04 4.89 3.56
C ALA A 419 -7.50 4.46 4.98
N ASN A 420 -6.57 3.95 5.77
CA ASN A 420 -6.76 3.62 7.18
C ASN A 420 -5.45 3.86 7.92
N LEU A 421 -5.49 3.81 9.24
CA LEU A 421 -4.27 3.82 10.04
C LEU A 421 -3.77 2.37 10.18
N TRP A 422 -2.79 2.00 9.34
CA TRP A 422 -2.29 0.62 9.21
C TRP A 422 -1.19 0.26 10.21
N GLY A 423 -0.78 1.21 11.07
CA GLY A 423 0.21 0.98 12.11
C GLY A 423 0.80 2.26 12.68
N GLY A 424 1.75 2.10 13.59
CA GLY A 424 2.52 3.20 14.18
C GLY A 424 1.95 3.78 15.47
N SER A 425 0.82 3.26 16.03
CA SER A 425 0.30 3.72 17.32
C SER A 425 -0.21 2.57 18.19
N ALA A 426 0.45 2.35 19.31
CA ALA A 426 0.00 1.43 20.35
C ALA A 426 -1.28 1.95 21.03
N ALA A 427 -1.42 3.26 21.17
CA ALA A 427 -2.61 3.89 21.76
C ALA A 427 -3.87 3.64 20.92
N ILE A 428 -3.77 3.70 19.57
CA ILE A 428 -4.89 3.37 18.67
C ILE A 428 -5.20 1.86 18.71
N THR A 429 -4.19 1.00 18.80
CA THR A 429 -4.42 -0.44 18.97
C THR A 429 -5.17 -0.74 20.25
N ASN A 430 -4.82 -0.07 21.35
CA ASN A 430 -5.54 -0.16 22.63
C ASN A 430 -6.94 0.46 22.57
N PHE A 431 -7.13 1.56 21.84
CA PHE A 431 -8.44 2.19 21.63
C PHE A 431 -9.39 1.24 20.86
N LYS A 432 -8.90 0.57 19.84
CA LYS A 432 -9.68 -0.46 19.13
C LYS A 432 -10.00 -1.66 20.03
N GLY A 433 -9.11 -2.04 20.95
CA GLY A 433 -9.22 -3.20 21.84
C GLY A 433 -8.31 -4.35 21.42
N LYS A 434 -7.78 -5.08 22.41
CA LYS A 434 -6.83 -6.21 22.23
C LYS A 434 -7.51 -7.56 21.97
N TYR A 435 -8.78 -7.66 22.31
CA TYR A 435 -9.56 -8.88 22.19
C TYR A 435 -10.65 -8.74 21.11
N ALA A 436 -11.00 -9.85 20.50
CA ALA A 436 -12.05 -10.00 19.50
C ALA A 436 -12.93 -11.20 19.79
N PRO A 437 -14.20 -11.24 19.30
CA PRO A 437 -15.11 -12.34 19.53
C PRO A 437 -14.70 -13.59 18.74
N PRO A 438 -15.08 -14.80 19.19
CA PRO A 438 -14.92 -16.04 18.45
C PRO A 438 -16.09 -16.27 17.47
N LEU A 439 -16.63 -15.21 16.87
CA LEU A 439 -17.77 -15.24 15.94
C LEU A 439 -17.64 -14.12 14.92
N GLN A 440 -18.43 -14.21 13.86
CA GLN A 440 -18.58 -13.16 12.86
C GLN A 440 -19.97 -12.52 12.97
N THR A 441 -20.01 -11.21 12.74
CA THR A 441 -21.26 -10.48 12.61
C THR A 441 -21.26 -9.65 11.34
N THR A 442 -22.45 -9.42 10.81
CA THR A 442 -22.68 -8.58 9.64
C THR A 442 -23.93 -7.72 9.89
N PHE A 443 -23.93 -6.50 9.37
CA PHE A 443 -25.17 -5.71 9.38
C PHE A 443 -26.10 -6.21 8.28
N ILE A 444 -27.28 -6.70 8.70
CA ILE A 444 -28.34 -7.21 7.83
C ILE A 444 -29.63 -6.54 8.28
N GLU A 445 -30.41 -5.98 7.35
CA GLU A 445 -31.62 -5.21 7.67
C GLU A 445 -31.36 -4.12 8.75
N ASN A 446 -30.20 -3.45 8.66
CA ASN A 446 -29.70 -2.43 9.61
C ASN A 446 -29.53 -2.95 11.06
N LYS A 447 -29.42 -4.26 11.27
CA LYS A 447 -29.19 -4.89 12.58
C LYS A 447 -27.88 -5.64 12.58
N LEU A 448 -27.16 -5.65 13.70
CA LEU A 448 -25.93 -6.41 13.88
C LEU A 448 -26.26 -7.88 14.14
N VAL A 449 -26.09 -8.72 13.15
CA VAL A 449 -26.53 -10.14 13.16
C VAL A 449 -25.31 -11.06 13.26
N ILE A 450 -25.39 -12.11 14.08
CA ILE A 450 -24.37 -13.17 14.11
C ILE A 450 -24.53 -14.01 12.85
N THR A 451 -23.48 -14.04 12.02
CA THR A 451 -23.48 -14.73 10.72
C THR A 451 -22.59 -15.97 10.67
N ASP A 452 -21.64 -16.10 11.59
CA ASP A 452 -20.82 -17.30 11.72
C ASP A 452 -20.32 -17.48 13.17
N LEU A 453 -20.14 -18.74 13.59
CA LEU A 453 -19.58 -19.13 14.89
C LEU A 453 -18.32 -19.96 14.63
N TYR A 454 -17.17 -19.42 14.94
CA TYR A 454 -15.88 -20.05 14.66
C TYR A 454 -15.72 -21.38 15.44
N LYS A 455 -14.83 -22.30 14.97
CA LYS A 455 -14.45 -23.51 15.74
C LYS A 455 -14.01 -23.11 17.13
N ASP A 456 -14.68 -23.71 18.12
CA ASP A 456 -14.81 -23.05 19.39
C ASP A 456 -14.28 -23.91 20.54
N THR A 457 -13.29 -23.36 21.20
CA THR A 457 -12.82 -23.82 22.50
C THR A 457 -13.56 -23.14 23.68
N LEU A 458 -14.48 -22.20 23.42
CA LEU A 458 -15.10 -21.33 24.41
C LEU A 458 -16.59 -21.58 24.64
N ASP A 459 -17.15 -22.65 24.03
CA ASP A 459 -18.54 -23.11 24.16
C ASP A 459 -19.60 -22.03 23.80
N VAL A 460 -19.31 -21.15 22.89
CA VAL A 460 -20.23 -20.09 22.46
C VAL A 460 -21.42 -20.63 21.71
N LYS A 461 -21.25 -21.76 20.98
CA LYS A 461 -22.28 -22.43 20.18
C LYS A 461 -23.43 -23.02 21.03
N SER A 462 -23.20 -23.26 22.32
CA SER A 462 -24.26 -23.75 23.21
C SER A 462 -25.32 -22.68 23.53
N LYS A 463 -24.95 -21.40 23.40
CA LYS A 463 -25.80 -20.25 23.80
C LYS A 463 -26.20 -19.34 22.63
N LEU A 464 -25.29 -19.07 21.70
CA LEU A 464 -25.51 -18.19 20.55
C LEU A 464 -25.82 -19.01 19.29
N LYS A 465 -26.65 -18.45 18.41
CA LYS A 465 -27.05 -19.04 17.13
C LYS A 465 -26.78 -18.05 15.98
N ILE A 466 -26.57 -18.59 14.79
CA ILE A 466 -26.60 -17.82 13.55
C ILE A 466 -28.01 -17.20 13.41
N GLY A 467 -28.04 -15.90 13.09
CA GLY A 467 -29.27 -15.13 13.00
C GLY A 467 -29.66 -14.40 14.30
N ASP A 468 -28.96 -14.61 15.42
CA ASP A 468 -29.14 -13.79 16.63
C ASP A 468 -28.76 -12.33 16.35
N ILE A 469 -29.55 -11.40 16.87
CA ILE A 469 -29.35 -9.96 16.71
C ILE A 469 -28.70 -9.40 17.97
N VAL A 470 -27.52 -8.80 17.83
CA VAL A 470 -26.86 -8.08 18.92
C VAL A 470 -27.44 -6.67 18.99
N THR A 471 -28.12 -6.34 20.09
CA THR A 471 -28.79 -5.01 20.28
C THR A 471 -27.97 -4.06 21.13
N ALA A 472 -27.20 -4.57 22.10
CA ALA A 472 -26.30 -3.75 22.91
C ALA A 472 -25.05 -4.54 23.32
N ILE A 473 -23.96 -3.80 23.61
CA ILE A 473 -22.67 -4.35 24.05
C ILE A 473 -22.20 -3.58 25.27
N ASN A 474 -21.92 -4.26 26.37
CA ASN A 474 -21.60 -3.67 27.68
C ASN A 474 -22.62 -2.60 28.10
N GLY A 475 -23.89 -2.81 27.84
CA GLY A 475 -25.01 -1.91 28.17
C GLY A 475 -25.20 -0.74 27.20
N LYS A 476 -24.34 -0.56 26.19
CA LYS A 476 -24.47 0.49 25.18
C LYS A 476 -25.13 -0.04 23.90
N ASP A 477 -26.16 0.64 23.43
CA ASP A 477 -26.88 0.32 22.21
C ASP A 477 -25.97 0.33 20.98
N VAL A 478 -26.19 -0.62 20.05
CA VAL A 478 -25.35 -0.75 18.82
C VAL A 478 -25.43 0.49 17.95
N GLY A 479 -26.59 1.15 17.84
CA GLY A 479 -26.73 2.39 17.09
C GLY A 479 -25.89 3.54 17.66
N LEU A 480 -25.82 3.64 19.01
CA LEU A 480 -24.94 4.61 19.68
C LEU A 480 -23.45 4.28 19.44
N LEU A 481 -23.08 3.00 19.40
CA LEU A 481 -21.72 2.57 19.08
C LEU A 481 -21.34 2.87 17.63
N ILE A 482 -22.27 2.70 16.69
CA ILE A 482 -22.06 3.10 15.29
C ILE A 482 -21.74 4.60 15.25
N ASN A 483 -22.58 5.46 15.83
CA ASN A 483 -22.35 6.92 15.81
C ASN A 483 -21.03 7.33 16.46
N GLU A 484 -20.62 6.65 17.53
CA GLU A 484 -19.35 6.91 18.21
C GLU A 484 -18.12 6.58 17.35
N PHE A 485 -18.15 5.43 16.65
CA PHE A 485 -16.98 4.93 15.94
C PHE A 485 -16.96 5.25 14.45
N LEU A 486 -18.07 5.68 13.87
CA LEU A 486 -18.16 6.05 12.46
C LEU A 486 -17.09 7.08 12.03
N PRO A 487 -16.79 8.16 12.81
CA PRO A 487 -15.76 9.13 12.48
C PRO A 487 -14.33 8.55 12.43
N PHE A 488 -14.11 7.37 13.00
CA PHE A 488 -12.82 6.67 13.03
C PHE A 488 -12.77 5.49 12.07
N THR A 489 -13.77 5.33 11.19
CA THR A 489 -13.89 4.21 10.25
C THR A 489 -13.75 4.73 8.82
N PRO A 490 -12.50 4.88 8.31
CA PRO A 490 -12.28 5.25 6.93
C PRO A 490 -12.90 4.22 5.99
N ALA A 491 -13.71 4.66 5.04
CA ALA A 491 -14.23 3.85 3.96
C ALA A 491 -14.81 4.72 2.85
N SER A 492 -14.90 4.18 1.65
CA SER A 492 -15.43 4.91 0.50
C SER A 492 -16.94 5.11 0.55
N ASN A 493 -17.67 4.21 1.22
CA ASN A 493 -19.13 4.27 1.35
C ASN A 493 -19.61 3.68 2.69
N TYR A 494 -20.88 3.90 3.00
CA TYR A 494 -21.46 3.51 4.27
C TYR A 494 -21.56 1.98 4.45
N ASP A 495 -21.86 1.23 3.39
CA ASP A 495 -21.93 -0.25 3.45
C ASP A 495 -20.56 -0.83 3.87
N THR A 496 -19.48 -0.24 3.39
CA THR A 496 -18.13 -0.65 3.79
C THR A 496 -17.78 -0.21 5.22
N GLN A 497 -18.26 0.97 5.67
CA GLN A 497 -18.12 1.34 7.08
C GLN A 497 -18.84 0.34 7.99
N LEU A 498 -20.06 -0.07 7.64
CA LEU A 498 -20.81 -1.09 8.38
C LEU A 498 -20.11 -2.46 8.34
N ARG A 499 -19.44 -2.82 7.23
CA ARG A 499 -18.58 -4.00 7.15
C ARG A 499 -17.46 -3.98 8.19
N ASP A 500 -16.81 -2.82 8.33
CA ASP A 500 -15.56 -2.67 9.08
C ASP A 500 -15.79 -2.38 10.58
N LEU A 501 -16.86 -1.70 10.93
CA LEU A 501 -17.19 -1.28 12.30
C LEU A 501 -17.19 -2.42 13.32
N PRO A 502 -17.83 -3.58 13.09
CA PRO A 502 -17.86 -4.66 14.07
C PRO A 502 -16.46 -5.18 14.42
N ASN A 503 -15.65 -5.43 13.41
CA ASN A 503 -14.33 -6.06 13.57
C ASN A 503 -13.24 -5.08 14.04
N ASN A 504 -13.42 -3.77 13.80
CA ASN A 504 -12.42 -2.77 14.18
C ASN A 504 -12.72 -2.09 15.52
N TYR A 505 -14.01 -2.01 15.94
CA TYR A 505 -14.41 -1.24 17.11
C TYR A 505 -15.49 -1.91 17.95
N ILE A 506 -16.70 -2.13 17.38
CA ILE A 506 -17.91 -2.44 18.13
C ILE A 506 -17.78 -3.72 18.95
N LEU A 507 -17.19 -4.77 18.36
CA LEU A 507 -16.94 -6.08 18.99
C LEU A 507 -15.47 -6.25 19.40
N ARG A 508 -14.76 -5.16 19.63
CA ARG A 508 -13.39 -5.17 20.17
C ARG A 508 -13.39 -4.72 21.61
N ALA A 509 -12.53 -5.27 22.45
CA ALA A 509 -12.43 -4.91 23.85
C ALA A 509 -11.02 -5.03 24.42
N ASN A 510 -10.77 -4.38 25.56
CA ASN A 510 -9.55 -4.58 26.35
C ASN A 510 -9.77 -5.56 27.53
N LYS A 511 -10.96 -6.19 27.59
CA LYS A 511 -11.29 -7.24 28.56
C LYS A 511 -11.53 -8.57 27.82
N ALA A 512 -11.27 -9.66 28.50
CA ALA A 512 -11.45 -11.00 27.95
C ALA A 512 -12.93 -11.44 27.85
N ASN A 513 -13.85 -10.65 28.38
CA ASN A 513 -15.29 -10.88 28.27
C ASN A 513 -15.99 -9.55 27.96
N VAL A 514 -17.08 -9.63 27.17
CA VAL A 514 -18.00 -8.53 26.91
C VAL A 514 -19.44 -9.02 27.11
N ASN A 515 -20.30 -8.18 27.71
CA ASN A 515 -21.70 -8.48 27.86
C ASN A 515 -22.45 -8.10 26.58
N LEU A 516 -23.15 -9.05 25.95
CA LEU A 516 -24.05 -8.85 24.82
C LEU A 516 -25.49 -8.86 25.27
N LYS A 517 -26.32 -7.95 24.73
CA LYS A 517 -27.77 -8.06 24.76
C LYS A 517 -28.22 -8.59 23.40
N ILE A 518 -28.86 -9.75 23.41
CA ILE A 518 -29.28 -10.48 22.22
C ILE A 518 -30.80 -10.41 22.09
N ASN A 519 -31.25 -10.25 20.86
CA ASN A 519 -32.66 -10.50 20.50
C ASN A 519 -32.71 -11.72 19.57
N ARG A 520 -33.44 -12.77 19.99
CA ARG A 520 -33.72 -13.96 19.21
C ARG A 520 -35.25 -14.13 19.10
N ASP A 521 -35.79 -13.92 17.92
CA ASP A 521 -37.23 -14.09 17.61
C ASP A 521 -38.17 -13.25 18.51
N GLY A 522 -37.70 -12.05 18.96
CA GLY A 522 -38.44 -11.18 19.87
C GLY A 522 -38.08 -11.37 21.35
N GLU A 523 -37.51 -12.50 21.73
CA GLU A 523 -37.03 -12.74 23.08
C GLU A 523 -35.67 -12.09 23.30
N GLN A 524 -35.52 -11.38 24.43
CA GLN A 524 -34.28 -10.70 24.81
C GLN A 524 -33.58 -11.41 25.97
N PHE A 525 -32.25 -11.60 25.84
CA PHE A 525 -31.42 -12.15 26.92
C PHE A 525 -30.03 -11.55 26.91
N GLY A 526 -29.34 -11.65 28.03
CA GLY A 526 -27.95 -11.26 28.18
C GLY A 526 -27.00 -12.45 28.01
N TYR A 527 -25.82 -12.23 27.43
CA TYR A 527 -24.78 -13.26 27.33
C TYR A 527 -23.40 -12.62 27.53
N ASP A 528 -22.62 -13.18 28.48
CA ASP A 528 -21.23 -12.78 28.68
C ASP A 528 -20.35 -13.55 27.70
N LEU A 529 -20.02 -12.90 26.58
CA LEU A 529 -19.24 -13.46 25.48
C LEU A 529 -17.75 -13.52 25.87
N PRO A 530 -17.15 -14.72 25.96
CA PRO A 530 -15.70 -14.83 26.12
C PRO A 530 -14.99 -14.39 24.83
N MET A 531 -13.96 -13.58 25.01
CA MET A 531 -13.20 -13.00 23.93
C MET A 531 -11.81 -13.64 23.82
N ARG A 532 -11.19 -13.61 22.66
CA ARG A 532 -9.84 -14.08 22.40
C ARG A 532 -8.93 -12.96 21.95
N ILE A 533 -7.62 -13.13 22.12
CA ILE A 533 -6.64 -12.14 21.65
C ILE A 533 -6.80 -11.99 20.14
N TYR A 534 -6.93 -10.75 19.68
CA TYR A 534 -7.06 -10.42 18.27
C TYR A 534 -5.88 -10.96 17.45
N GLY A 535 -6.16 -11.57 16.31
CA GLY A 535 -5.14 -12.19 15.45
C GLY A 535 -4.62 -13.55 15.91
N ARG A 536 -5.08 -14.07 17.07
CA ARG A 536 -4.78 -15.44 17.51
C ARG A 536 -6.01 -16.35 17.34
N GLY A 537 -5.81 -17.49 16.73
CA GLY A 537 -6.84 -18.50 16.45
C GLY A 537 -7.38 -18.42 15.03
N GLY A 538 -7.47 -19.57 14.36
CA GLY A 538 -7.98 -19.71 13.00
C GLY A 538 -9.43 -19.25 12.91
N LYS A 539 -9.77 -18.60 11.83
CA LYS A 539 -11.14 -18.57 11.34
C LYS A 539 -11.36 -19.95 10.76
N ASP A 540 -12.25 -20.74 11.36
CA ASP A 540 -12.86 -21.85 10.63
C ASP A 540 -13.90 -21.23 9.72
N SER A 541 -13.42 -20.52 8.75
CA SER A 541 -14.29 -19.84 7.82
C SER A 541 -14.69 -20.83 6.73
N ASP A 542 -15.89 -20.67 6.19
CA ASP A 542 -16.29 -21.32 4.94
C ASP A 542 -15.27 -21.10 3.82
N PHE A 543 -14.43 -20.07 3.95
CA PHE A 543 -13.26 -19.84 3.11
C PHE A 543 -12.27 -21.02 3.12
N GLU A 544 -11.97 -21.63 4.28
CA GLU A 544 -11.03 -22.77 4.33
C GLU A 544 -11.60 -24.01 3.65
N LYS A 545 -12.92 -24.18 3.67
CA LYS A 545 -13.65 -25.31 3.07
C LYS A 545 -14.03 -25.05 1.62
N ALA A 546 -14.02 -23.79 1.15
CA ALA A 546 -14.44 -23.45 -0.20
C ALA A 546 -13.57 -24.14 -1.25
N GLU A 547 -14.21 -24.74 -2.24
CA GLU A 547 -13.54 -25.24 -3.43
C GLU A 547 -13.30 -24.09 -4.42
N PRO A 548 -12.15 -24.06 -5.12
CA PRO A 548 -11.87 -23.01 -6.09
C PRO A 548 -12.87 -22.99 -7.27
N PHE A 549 -13.36 -24.15 -7.66
CA PHE A 549 -14.40 -24.32 -8.68
C PHE A 549 -15.10 -25.67 -8.52
N LYS A 550 -16.36 -25.75 -8.92
CA LYS A 550 -17.16 -26.98 -8.92
C LYS A 550 -18.38 -26.87 -9.83
N LEU A 551 -19.06 -27.96 -10.07
CA LEU A 551 -20.43 -27.95 -10.57
C LEU A 551 -21.41 -27.87 -9.39
N ILE A 552 -22.36 -26.91 -9.46
CA ILE A 552 -23.50 -26.88 -8.53
C ILE A 552 -24.52 -27.95 -8.98
N ASN A 553 -24.73 -28.04 -10.29
CA ASN A 553 -25.49 -29.06 -10.98
C ASN A 553 -24.93 -29.24 -12.41
N GLU A 554 -25.50 -30.16 -13.19
CA GLU A 554 -25.05 -30.49 -14.55
C GLU A 554 -24.99 -29.26 -15.53
N ASN A 555 -25.80 -28.22 -15.27
CA ASN A 555 -25.92 -27.02 -16.12
C ASN A 555 -25.18 -25.81 -15.58
N THR A 556 -24.66 -25.84 -14.33
CA THR A 556 -24.13 -24.65 -13.66
C THR A 556 -22.77 -24.88 -13.01
N GLY A 557 -21.77 -24.17 -13.52
CA GLY A 557 -20.44 -24.05 -12.92
C GLY A 557 -20.42 -22.99 -11.81
N TYR A 558 -19.56 -23.17 -10.84
CA TYR A 558 -19.29 -22.21 -9.76
C TYR A 558 -17.80 -21.98 -9.64
N VAL A 559 -17.37 -20.71 -9.50
CA VAL A 559 -15.99 -20.31 -9.29
C VAL A 559 -15.91 -19.43 -8.06
N PHE A 560 -14.97 -19.75 -7.16
CA PHE A 560 -14.61 -18.93 -6.00
C PHE A 560 -13.24 -18.29 -6.21
N PRO A 561 -13.15 -17.02 -6.64
CA PRO A 561 -11.91 -16.32 -6.94
C PRO A 561 -10.90 -16.27 -5.78
N GLY A 562 -11.37 -16.34 -4.54
CA GLY A 562 -10.51 -16.36 -3.35
C GLY A 562 -9.53 -17.54 -3.28
N LYS A 563 -9.80 -18.61 -4.02
CA LYS A 563 -8.93 -19.80 -4.12
C LYS A 563 -8.54 -20.17 -5.56
N TYR A 564 -9.05 -19.44 -6.54
CA TYR A 564 -8.74 -19.67 -7.93
C TYR A 564 -7.24 -19.42 -8.23
N LYS A 565 -6.69 -20.29 -9.09
CA LYS A 565 -5.36 -20.11 -9.69
C LYS A 565 -5.47 -20.17 -11.21
N ASN A 566 -4.70 -19.32 -11.93
CA ASN A 566 -4.71 -19.32 -13.39
C ASN A 566 -4.34 -20.68 -14.01
N ALA A 567 -3.50 -21.46 -13.31
CA ALA A 567 -3.16 -22.82 -13.69
C ALA A 567 -4.34 -23.78 -13.71
N MET A 568 -5.45 -23.49 -13.01
CA MET A 568 -6.67 -24.30 -12.97
C MET A 568 -7.59 -24.06 -14.18
N LEU A 569 -7.35 -23.03 -14.97
CA LEU A 569 -8.23 -22.66 -16.08
C LEU A 569 -8.47 -23.78 -17.11
N PRO A 570 -7.48 -24.60 -17.50
CA PRO A 570 -7.73 -25.75 -18.38
C PRO A 570 -8.73 -26.77 -17.81
N ASP A 571 -8.63 -27.08 -16.50
CA ASP A 571 -9.54 -28.02 -15.84
C ASP A 571 -10.95 -27.42 -15.73
N ILE A 572 -11.06 -26.13 -15.43
CA ILE A 572 -12.33 -25.39 -15.41
C ILE A 572 -13.00 -25.44 -16.78
N LYS A 573 -12.27 -25.17 -17.86
CA LYS A 573 -12.80 -25.26 -19.24
C LYS A 573 -13.33 -26.64 -19.55
N LYS A 574 -12.61 -27.68 -19.17
CA LYS A 574 -13.04 -29.07 -19.35
C LYS A 574 -14.30 -29.39 -18.54
N LEU A 575 -14.31 -29.00 -17.26
CA LEU A 575 -15.43 -29.27 -16.37
C LEU A 575 -16.72 -28.53 -16.80
N PHE A 576 -16.58 -27.29 -17.28
CA PHE A 576 -17.70 -26.42 -17.64
C PHE A 576 -18.10 -26.48 -19.11
N ALA A 577 -17.49 -27.38 -19.91
CA ALA A 577 -17.74 -27.47 -21.35
C ALA A 577 -19.21 -27.67 -21.73
N SER A 578 -20.00 -28.36 -20.90
CA SER A 578 -21.42 -28.64 -21.11
C SER A 578 -22.37 -27.74 -20.29
N THR A 579 -21.84 -26.85 -19.44
CA THR A 579 -22.68 -25.99 -18.61
C THR A 579 -23.34 -24.89 -19.45
N LYS A 580 -24.52 -24.45 -19.02
CA LYS A 580 -25.28 -23.32 -19.62
C LYS A 580 -24.99 -22.00 -18.93
N GLY A 581 -24.46 -22.07 -17.69
CA GLY A 581 -24.15 -20.88 -16.89
C GLY A 581 -22.98 -21.09 -15.93
N ILE A 582 -22.31 -19.99 -15.57
CA ILE A 582 -21.26 -19.92 -14.54
C ILE A 582 -21.66 -18.86 -13.53
N ILE A 583 -21.52 -19.20 -12.24
CA ILE A 583 -21.58 -18.24 -11.13
C ILE A 583 -20.17 -17.99 -10.66
N ILE A 584 -19.79 -16.70 -10.54
CA ILE A 584 -18.51 -16.25 -10.01
C ILE A 584 -18.77 -15.50 -8.70
N ASP A 585 -18.37 -16.10 -7.57
CA ASP A 585 -18.59 -15.52 -6.25
C ASP A 585 -17.46 -14.58 -5.85
N MET A 586 -17.62 -13.31 -6.20
CA MET A 586 -16.63 -12.26 -5.94
C MET A 586 -16.77 -11.65 -4.53
N ARG A 587 -17.51 -12.25 -3.62
CA ARG A 587 -17.58 -11.87 -2.20
C ARG A 587 -16.30 -12.26 -1.45
N CYS A 588 -15.15 -12.01 -2.08
CA CYS A 588 -13.80 -12.32 -1.60
C CYS A 588 -12.77 -11.37 -2.21
N TYR A 589 -11.53 -11.49 -1.75
CA TYR A 589 -10.39 -10.93 -2.48
C TYR A 589 -9.80 -12.02 -3.39
N PRO A 590 -9.70 -11.80 -4.72
CA PRO A 590 -9.17 -12.80 -5.65
C PRO A 590 -7.72 -13.19 -5.30
N SER A 591 -7.43 -14.48 -5.34
CA SER A 591 -6.08 -15.00 -5.04
C SER A 591 -5.10 -14.86 -6.21
N GLU A 592 -5.61 -14.57 -7.41
CA GLU A 592 -4.82 -14.27 -8.61
C GLU A 592 -5.50 -13.23 -9.50
N PHE A 593 -4.72 -12.64 -10.42
CA PHE A 593 -5.21 -11.64 -11.36
C PHE A 593 -5.91 -12.32 -12.54
N MET A 594 -7.22 -12.22 -12.59
CA MET A 594 -8.10 -12.97 -13.51
C MET A 594 -8.51 -12.22 -14.79
N PRO A 595 -8.45 -10.88 -14.90
CA PRO A 595 -9.04 -10.14 -16.01
C PRO A 595 -8.63 -10.62 -17.40
N PHE A 596 -7.35 -10.93 -17.61
CA PHE A 596 -6.80 -11.32 -18.91
C PHE A 596 -6.59 -12.84 -19.09
N THR A 597 -6.99 -13.64 -18.09
CA THR A 597 -6.99 -15.10 -18.13
C THR A 597 -8.42 -15.63 -18.16
N PHE A 598 -9.08 -15.73 -17.02
CA PHE A 598 -10.48 -16.12 -16.94
C PHE A 598 -11.41 -15.14 -17.68
N GLY A 599 -11.10 -13.83 -17.63
CA GLY A 599 -11.85 -12.81 -18.37
C GLY A 599 -11.84 -13.05 -19.88
N ASN A 600 -10.68 -13.46 -20.44
CA ASN A 600 -10.60 -13.82 -21.85
C ASN A 600 -11.35 -15.12 -22.19
N TYR A 601 -11.51 -16.03 -21.23
CA TYR A 601 -12.31 -17.25 -21.43
C TYR A 601 -13.81 -16.94 -21.58
N ILE A 602 -14.33 -16.06 -20.73
CA ILE A 602 -15.77 -15.71 -20.75
C ILE A 602 -16.12 -14.58 -21.73
N LYS A 603 -15.13 -14.03 -22.46
CA LYS A 603 -15.32 -12.88 -23.36
C LYS A 603 -14.49 -13.04 -24.64
N GLY A 604 -15.16 -13.37 -25.73
CA GLY A 604 -14.55 -13.52 -27.05
C GLY A 604 -14.30 -12.23 -27.81
N LEU A 605 -14.99 -11.11 -27.45
CA LEU A 605 -14.87 -9.83 -28.13
C LEU A 605 -14.03 -8.85 -27.29
N SER A 606 -12.96 -8.32 -27.90
CA SER A 606 -12.14 -7.30 -27.25
C SER A 606 -12.84 -5.95 -27.25
N THR A 607 -13.20 -5.45 -26.08
CA THR A 607 -13.81 -4.12 -25.89
C THR A 607 -13.22 -3.41 -24.66
N PRO A 608 -13.18 -2.06 -24.65
CA PRO A 608 -12.75 -1.29 -23.50
C PRO A 608 -13.57 -1.61 -22.25
N PHE A 609 -12.91 -1.71 -21.07
CA PHE A 609 -13.59 -1.92 -19.80
C PHE A 609 -13.16 -0.93 -18.72
N VAL A 610 -11.98 -0.33 -18.83
CA VAL A 610 -11.41 0.58 -17.83
C VAL A 610 -10.56 1.67 -18.50
N LYS A 611 -10.41 2.79 -17.83
CA LYS A 611 -9.37 3.79 -18.06
C LYS A 611 -8.83 4.29 -16.73
N PHE A 612 -7.58 4.74 -16.74
CA PHE A 612 -6.87 5.19 -15.56
C PHE A 612 -6.62 6.70 -15.61
N THR A 613 -6.47 7.31 -14.42
CA THR A 613 -5.93 8.65 -14.34
C THR A 613 -4.40 8.64 -14.42
N LEU A 614 -3.87 9.70 -14.99
CA LEU A 614 -2.45 10.00 -15.05
C LEU A 614 -2.21 11.27 -14.24
N GLY A 615 -1.56 11.13 -13.08
CA GLY A 615 -1.11 12.26 -12.27
C GLY A 615 0.16 12.88 -12.83
N SER A 616 0.51 14.08 -12.37
CA SER A 616 1.66 14.81 -12.87
C SER A 616 2.54 15.38 -11.76
N VAL A 617 3.83 14.98 -11.71
CA VAL A 617 4.83 15.64 -10.88
C VAL A 617 5.12 17.05 -11.40
N ALA A 618 5.11 17.23 -12.72
CA ALA A 618 5.35 18.51 -13.39
C ALA A 618 4.17 19.50 -13.24
N TYR A 619 3.00 19.04 -12.90
CA TYR A 619 1.83 19.90 -12.63
C TYR A 619 1.00 19.32 -11.47
N PRO A 620 1.48 19.46 -10.22
CA PRO A 620 0.86 18.88 -9.03
C PRO A 620 -0.61 19.29 -8.90
N GLY A 621 -1.47 18.33 -8.57
CA GLY A 621 -2.92 18.53 -8.45
C GLY A 621 -3.69 18.36 -9.75
N SER A 622 -3.03 18.08 -10.88
CA SER A 622 -3.68 17.80 -12.15
C SER A 622 -3.71 16.30 -12.46
N PHE A 623 -4.83 15.85 -13.07
CA PHE A 623 -4.98 14.47 -13.54
C PHE A 623 -5.67 14.47 -14.90
N ALA A 624 -5.08 13.73 -15.83
CA ALA A 624 -5.66 13.45 -17.14
C ALA A 624 -6.15 12.00 -17.21
N PHE A 625 -7.03 11.67 -18.16
CA PHE A 625 -7.31 10.27 -18.47
C PHE A 625 -6.28 9.71 -19.45
N GLY A 626 -5.79 8.51 -19.15
CA GLY A 626 -5.07 7.67 -20.10
C GLY A 626 -6.01 7.05 -21.14
N ALA A 627 -5.44 6.29 -22.08
CA ALA A 627 -6.20 5.48 -23.02
C ALA A 627 -7.03 4.41 -22.29
N THR A 628 -8.15 4.02 -22.91
CA THR A 628 -8.94 2.90 -22.39
C THR A 628 -8.20 1.58 -22.59
N VAL A 629 -8.33 0.68 -21.62
CA VAL A 629 -7.75 -0.67 -21.68
C VAL A 629 -8.84 -1.65 -22.10
N PRO A 630 -8.62 -2.43 -23.17
CA PRO A 630 -9.56 -3.45 -23.61
C PRO A 630 -9.38 -4.75 -22.83
N ASN A 631 -10.45 -5.54 -22.77
CA ASN A 631 -10.45 -6.92 -22.29
C ASN A 631 -11.23 -7.81 -23.26
N GLY A 632 -10.92 -9.09 -23.28
CA GLY A 632 -11.51 -10.10 -24.18
C GLY A 632 -10.57 -10.52 -25.31
N LYS A 633 -10.60 -11.81 -25.62
CA LYS A 633 -9.80 -12.41 -26.70
C LYS A 633 -10.60 -13.52 -27.37
N LYS A 634 -10.75 -13.45 -28.72
CA LYS A 634 -11.40 -14.50 -29.50
C LYS A 634 -10.57 -15.79 -29.44
N SER A 635 -11.21 -16.88 -29.04
CA SER A 635 -10.65 -18.23 -29.02
C SER A 635 -11.75 -19.24 -29.37
N SER A 636 -11.40 -20.41 -29.90
CA SER A 636 -12.34 -21.49 -30.19
C SER A 636 -12.99 -22.10 -28.93
N ASP A 637 -12.39 -21.88 -27.78
CA ASP A 637 -12.81 -22.40 -26.48
C ASP A 637 -13.41 -21.31 -25.56
N ASN A 638 -13.80 -20.15 -26.11
CA ASN A 638 -14.55 -19.15 -25.35
C ASN A 638 -15.86 -19.72 -24.80
N TYR A 639 -16.16 -19.37 -23.55
CA TYR A 639 -17.42 -19.73 -22.93
C TYR A 639 -18.56 -18.84 -23.45
N ASN A 640 -19.59 -19.44 -24.01
CA ASN A 640 -20.71 -18.74 -24.62
C ASN A 640 -21.97 -18.76 -23.77
N GLY A 641 -21.96 -19.44 -22.61
CA GLY A 641 -23.07 -19.48 -21.67
C GLY A 641 -23.19 -18.17 -20.87
N LYS A 642 -24.26 -18.07 -20.10
CA LYS A 642 -24.52 -16.95 -19.19
C LYS A 642 -23.53 -16.95 -18.02
N VAL A 643 -23.17 -15.76 -17.53
CA VAL A 643 -22.29 -15.61 -16.35
C VAL A 643 -22.94 -14.64 -15.37
N VAL A 644 -23.07 -15.05 -14.11
CA VAL A 644 -23.52 -14.19 -13.02
C VAL A 644 -22.36 -13.99 -12.04
N VAL A 645 -22.02 -12.73 -11.75
CA VAL A 645 -21.02 -12.35 -10.74
C VAL A 645 -21.74 -11.85 -9.50
N ILE A 646 -21.46 -12.44 -8.36
CA ILE A 646 -22.02 -12.03 -7.06
C ILE A 646 -21.00 -11.11 -6.36
N VAL A 647 -21.45 -9.93 -5.92
CA VAL A 647 -20.63 -8.93 -5.23
C VAL A 647 -21.29 -8.42 -3.95
N ASN A 648 -20.49 -7.90 -3.04
CA ASN A 648 -20.95 -7.15 -1.85
C ASN A 648 -19.83 -6.23 -1.32
N ALA A 649 -20.01 -5.64 -0.15
CA ALA A 649 -19.03 -4.74 0.47
C ALA A 649 -17.63 -5.38 0.73
N ILE A 650 -17.49 -6.72 0.67
CA ILE A 650 -16.19 -7.41 0.76
C ILE A 650 -15.42 -7.32 -0.56
N SER A 651 -16.12 -7.18 -1.69
CA SER A 651 -15.51 -7.03 -3.00
C SER A 651 -14.81 -5.68 -3.09
N GLN A 652 -13.48 -5.68 -3.02
CA GLN A 652 -12.63 -4.48 -2.96
C GLN A 652 -11.45 -4.60 -3.92
N SER A 653 -11.00 -3.46 -4.48
CA SER A 653 -9.74 -3.36 -5.24
C SER A 653 -9.72 -4.36 -6.42
N GLN A 654 -8.79 -5.32 -6.46
CA GLN A 654 -8.69 -6.33 -7.51
C GLN A 654 -10.02 -7.05 -7.79
N ALA A 655 -10.89 -7.22 -6.78
CA ALA A 655 -12.22 -7.81 -6.97
C ALA A 655 -13.12 -6.89 -7.82
N GLU A 656 -13.09 -5.58 -7.57
CA GLU A 656 -13.83 -4.58 -8.33
C GLU A 656 -13.29 -4.48 -9.76
N TYR A 657 -11.96 -4.37 -9.92
CA TYR A 657 -11.30 -4.35 -11.23
C TYR A 657 -11.62 -5.60 -12.07
N THR A 658 -11.57 -6.77 -11.45
CA THR A 658 -11.91 -8.04 -12.10
C THR A 658 -13.38 -8.08 -12.53
N THR A 659 -14.28 -7.61 -11.65
CA THR A 659 -15.72 -7.51 -11.96
C THR A 659 -15.96 -6.54 -13.12
N MET A 660 -15.29 -5.39 -13.17
CA MET A 660 -15.38 -4.47 -14.31
C MET A 660 -14.97 -5.13 -15.64
N ALA A 661 -13.90 -5.93 -15.62
CA ALA A 661 -13.46 -6.66 -16.80
C ALA A 661 -14.51 -7.69 -17.24
N PHE A 662 -15.09 -8.45 -16.30
CA PHE A 662 -16.09 -9.47 -16.58
C PHE A 662 -17.41 -8.86 -17.10
N GLN A 663 -17.93 -7.85 -16.40
CA GLN A 663 -19.21 -7.21 -16.79
C GLN A 663 -19.14 -6.42 -18.13
N SER A 664 -17.94 -6.23 -18.67
CA SER A 664 -17.80 -5.68 -20.03
C SER A 664 -18.15 -6.69 -21.13
N SER A 665 -18.44 -7.95 -20.77
CA SER A 665 -18.97 -8.97 -21.67
C SER A 665 -20.49 -8.97 -21.68
N PRO A 666 -21.14 -9.10 -22.86
CA PRO A 666 -22.61 -9.01 -22.96
C PRO A 666 -23.35 -10.17 -22.30
N ASN A 667 -22.68 -11.31 -22.06
CA ASN A 667 -23.25 -12.47 -21.40
C ASN A 667 -23.01 -12.50 -19.87
N VAL A 668 -22.58 -11.36 -19.29
CA VAL A 668 -22.31 -11.23 -17.85
C VAL A 668 -23.31 -10.28 -17.20
N LYS A 669 -23.86 -10.69 -16.07
CA LYS A 669 -24.64 -9.88 -15.14
C LYS A 669 -23.98 -9.84 -13.78
N VAL A 670 -24.05 -8.70 -13.11
CA VAL A 670 -23.54 -8.49 -11.76
C VAL A 670 -24.70 -8.30 -10.79
N ILE A 671 -24.75 -9.10 -9.72
CA ILE A 671 -25.80 -8.99 -8.69
C ILE A 671 -25.20 -8.86 -7.31
N GLY A 672 -25.98 -8.40 -6.37
CA GLY A 672 -25.58 -8.26 -4.96
C GLY A 672 -25.74 -6.84 -4.44
N SER A 673 -24.80 -6.38 -3.65
CA SER A 673 -24.85 -5.06 -3.01
C SER A 673 -23.61 -4.24 -3.28
N THR A 674 -23.63 -2.96 -2.86
CA THR A 674 -22.53 -1.99 -3.03
C THR A 674 -21.19 -2.62 -2.66
N THR A 675 -20.22 -2.53 -3.58
CA THR A 675 -18.84 -2.98 -3.33
C THR A 675 -18.06 -1.92 -2.54
N ALA A 676 -16.83 -2.23 -2.18
CA ALA A 676 -16.04 -1.35 -1.30
C ALA A 676 -15.75 0.05 -1.88
N GLY A 677 -15.90 0.25 -3.18
CA GLY A 677 -15.73 1.54 -3.82
C GLY A 677 -14.30 2.09 -3.70
N ALA A 678 -13.30 1.21 -3.74
CA ALA A 678 -11.89 1.57 -3.65
C ALA A 678 -11.07 0.63 -4.52
N ASP A 679 -10.69 1.10 -5.69
CA ASP A 679 -9.91 0.35 -6.66
C ASP A 679 -8.64 1.12 -7.07
N GLY A 680 -7.67 0.41 -7.62
CA GLY A 680 -6.38 0.93 -8.08
C GLY A 680 -5.23 0.69 -7.12
N ASN A 681 -4.00 0.85 -7.64
CA ASN A 681 -2.78 0.69 -6.87
C ASN A 681 -2.70 1.74 -5.76
N VAL A 682 -2.23 1.33 -4.60
CA VAL A 682 -2.11 2.19 -3.44
C VAL A 682 -0.78 2.94 -3.40
N SER A 683 -0.76 4.05 -2.66
CA SER A 683 0.44 4.83 -2.34
C SER A 683 0.56 4.99 -0.85
N ASP A 684 1.71 4.59 -0.31
CA ASP A 684 2.00 4.66 1.13
C ASP A 684 2.32 6.08 1.57
N ILE A 685 1.83 6.43 2.76
CA ILE A 685 2.07 7.71 3.42
C ILE A 685 2.56 7.45 4.85
N VAL A 686 3.65 8.13 5.22
CA VAL A 686 4.15 8.14 6.60
C VAL A 686 4.03 9.52 7.22
N LEU A 687 3.58 9.55 8.48
CA LEU A 687 3.37 10.78 9.23
C LEU A 687 4.23 10.79 10.49
N PRO A 688 4.54 11.97 11.05
CA PRO A 688 5.21 12.10 12.34
C PRO A 688 4.59 11.20 13.41
N GLY A 689 5.41 10.68 14.30
CA GLY A 689 5.00 9.66 15.28
C GLY A 689 5.06 8.22 14.76
N GLY A 690 5.51 8.02 13.52
CA GLY A 690 5.57 6.70 12.88
C GLY A 690 4.22 6.20 12.39
N LEU A 691 3.20 7.06 12.31
CA LEU A 691 1.89 6.70 11.79
C LEU A 691 1.99 6.32 10.31
N LYS A 692 1.33 5.22 9.92
CA LYS A 692 1.33 4.71 8.54
C LYS A 692 -0.08 4.64 8.00
N THR A 693 -0.27 5.21 6.83
CA THR A 693 -1.52 5.11 6.06
C THR A 693 -1.21 4.94 4.56
N MET A 694 -2.23 4.76 3.75
CA MET A 694 -2.12 4.71 2.31
C MET A 694 -3.36 5.34 1.67
N ILE A 695 -3.33 5.54 0.37
CA ILE A 695 -4.45 6.02 -0.44
C ILE A 695 -4.51 5.24 -1.74
N SER A 696 -5.68 5.22 -2.39
CA SER A 696 -5.78 4.85 -3.81
C SER A 696 -4.95 5.83 -4.63
N GLY A 697 -3.82 5.36 -5.18
CA GLY A 697 -2.83 6.24 -5.84
C GLY A 697 -3.10 6.42 -7.32
N ILE A 698 -3.92 5.55 -7.95
CA ILE A 698 -4.34 5.66 -9.34
C ILE A 698 -5.86 5.64 -9.42
N GLY A 699 -6.43 6.50 -10.25
CA GLY A 699 -7.87 6.55 -10.46
C GLY A 699 -8.32 5.49 -11.47
N VAL A 700 -9.31 4.69 -11.10
CA VAL A 700 -9.94 3.64 -11.92
C VAL A 700 -11.34 4.09 -12.29
N PHE A 701 -11.61 4.14 -13.59
CA PHE A 701 -12.85 4.66 -14.13
C PHE A 701 -13.39 3.73 -15.22
N TYR A 702 -14.71 3.70 -15.39
CA TYR A 702 -15.31 3.11 -16.56
C TYR A 702 -14.90 3.85 -17.84
N PRO A 703 -15.00 3.24 -19.02
CA PRO A 703 -14.66 3.91 -20.29
C PRO A 703 -15.43 5.22 -20.52
N ASP A 704 -16.66 5.34 -19.99
CA ASP A 704 -17.50 6.55 -20.07
C ASP A 704 -17.07 7.68 -19.10
N GLY A 705 -16.10 7.41 -18.20
CA GLY A 705 -15.57 8.38 -17.24
C GLY A 705 -16.24 8.37 -15.88
N LYS A 706 -17.13 7.42 -15.61
CA LYS A 706 -17.71 7.26 -14.26
C LYS A 706 -16.71 6.56 -13.34
N PRO A 707 -16.48 7.07 -12.12
CA PRO A 707 -15.58 6.45 -11.15
C PRO A 707 -16.19 5.18 -10.55
N THR A 708 -15.35 4.25 -10.12
CA THR A 708 -15.72 3.21 -9.17
C THR A 708 -15.59 3.69 -7.73
N GLN A 709 -14.73 4.69 -7.49
CA GLN A 709 -14.51 5.25 -6.16
C GLN A 709 -15.82 5.72 -5.53
N ARG A 710 -16.06 5.32 -4.29
CA ARG A 710 -17.23 5.55 -3.46
C ARG A 710 -18.49 4.78 -3.86
N VAL A 711 -18.75 4.60 -5.14
CA VAL A 711 -20.01 3.98 -5.63
C VAL A 711 -19.89 2.48 -5.87
N GLY A 712 -18.67 1.95 -5.98
CA GLY A 712 -18.42 0.56 -6.31
C GLY A 712 -18.62 0.24 -7.80
N VAL A 713 -18.66 -1.05 -8.12
CA VAL A 713 -18.96 -1.53 -9.47
C VAL A 713 -20.45 -1.39 -9.78
N LYS A 714 -20.77 -1.29 -11.07
CA LYS A 714 -22.16 -1.26 -11.54
C LYS A 714 -22.84 -2.60 -11.24
N ILE A 715 -24.03 -2.55 -10.65
CA ILE A 715 -24.83 -3.73 -10.28
C ILE A 715 -26.08 -3.74 -11.16
N ASP A 716 -26.35 -4.89 -11.81
CA ASP A 716 -27.53 -5.07 -12.65
C ASP A 716 -28.79 -5.36 -11.83
N GLU A 717 -28.68 -6.13 -10.75
CA GLU A 717 -29.77 -6.41 -9.82
C GLU A 717 -29.28 -6.36 -8.37
N VAL A 718 -29.85 -5.44 -7.60
CA VAL A 718 -29.50 -5.25 -6.19
C VAL A 718 -30.22 -6.28 -5.33
N ILE A 719 -29.47 -7.01 -4.52
CA ILE A 719 -30.00 -8.00 -3.58
C ILE A 719 -29.17 -8.03 -2.30
N TYR A 720 -29.86 -8.11 -1.18
CA TYR A 720 -29.27 -8.22 0.15
C TYR A 720 -29.74 -9.51 0.82
N PRO A 721 -28.92 -10.14 1.66
CA PRO A 721 -29.37 -11.23 2.50
C PRO A 721 -30.41 -10.74 3.51
N THR A 722 -31.34 -11.63 3.90
CA THR A 722 -32.30 -11.37 4.96
C THR A 722 -31.89 -12.07 6.26
N ILE A 723 -32.35 -11.56 7.42
CA ILE A 723 -32.13 -12.22 8.71
C ILE A 723 -32.77 -13.62 8.70
N ASN A 724 -33.94 -13.77 8.07
CA ASN A 724 -34.62 -15.05 7.96
C ASN A 724 -33.83 -16.04 7.07
N GLY A 725 -33.28 -15.57 5.94
CA GLY A 725 -32.41 -16.38 5.09
C GLY A 725 -31.17 -16.87 5.82
N ILE A 726 -30.49 -15.98 6.55
CA ILE A 726 -29.34 -16.33 7.40
C ILE A 726 -29.70 -17.38 8.45
N LYS A 727 -30.85 -17.26 9.16
CA LYS A 727 -31.31 -18.24 10.12
C LYS A 727 -31.57 -19.63 9.51
N GLN A 728 -32.05 -19.66 8.26
CA GLN A 728 -32.33 -20.88 7.53
C GLN A 728 -31.08 -21.48 6.84
N GLY A 729 -29.91 -20.81 6.96
CA GLY A 729 -28.68 -21.21 6.26
C GLY A 729 -28.76 -21.08 4.74
N LYS A 730 -29.62 -20.20 4.22
CA LYS A 730 -29.78 -19.92 2.79
C LYS A 730 -28.77 -18.85 2.33
N ASP A 731 -28.21 -19.05 1.16
CA ASP A 731 -27.47 -18.03 0.42
C ASP A 731 -28.40 -17.43 -0.66
N GLU A 732 -29.20 -16.44 -0.27
CA GLU A 732 -30.20 -15.82 -1.13
C GLU A 732 -29.60 -15.18 -2.39
N LEU A 733 -28.31 -14.76 -2.33
CA LEU A 733 -27.59 -14.22 -3.49
C LEU A 733 -27.24 -15.35 -4.46
N LEU A 734 -26.81 -16.50 -3.95
CA LEU A 734 -26.54 -17.69 -4.76
C LEU A 734 -27.83 -18.24 -5.38
N ASP A 735 -28.90 -18.32 -4.60
CA ASP A 735 -30.24 -18.74 -5.07
C ASP A 735 -30.72 -17.84 -6.21
N LYS A 736 -30.54 -16.53 -6.07
CA LYS A 736 -30.88 -15.55 -7.11
C LYS A 736 -30.01 -15.71 -8.36
N ALA A 737 -28.72 -15.94 -8.21
CA ALA A 737 -27.83 -16.21 -9.34
C ALA A 737 -28.29 -17.45 -10.13
N MET A 738 -28.67 -18.52 -9.42
CA MET A 738 -29.24 -19.73 -10.04
C MET A 738 -30.56 -19.46 -10.77
N GLU A 739 -31.44 -18.67 -10.17
CA GLU A 739 -32.72 -18.25 -10.81
C GLU A 739 -32.44 -17.49 -12.11
N MET A 740 -31.49 -16.52 -12.10
CA MET A 740 -31.16 -15.73 -13.28
C MET A 740 -30.57 -16.57 -14.40
N LEU A 741 -29.73 -17.57 -14.09
CA LEU A 741 -29.18 -18.46 -15.12
C LEU A 741 -30.26 -19.32 -15.80
N SER A 742 -31.40 -19.59 -15.14
CA SER A 742 -32.51 -20.38 -15.68
C SER A 742 -33.44 -19.57 -16.59
N LYS A 743 -33.41 -18.22 -16.52
CA LYS A 743 -34.26 -17.33 -17.31
C LYS A 743 -33.52 -16.84 -18.55
N GLU A 744 -34.23 -16.50 -19.64
CA GLU A 744 -33.65 -15.77 -20.78
C GLU A 744 -33.38 -14.32 -20.41
N TRP A 745 -32.19 -13.79 -20.81
CA TRP A 745 -31.78 -12.38 -20.60
C TRP A 745 -30.65 -11.93 -21.54
#